data_73c7e3b59a373dddcb029815c783b1f5
#
_entry.id   73c7e3b59a373dddcb029815c783b1f5
#
_cell.length_a   1.000
_cell.length_b   1.000
_cell.length_c   1.000
_cell.angle_alpha   90.00
_cell.angle_beta   90.00
_cell.angle_gamma   90.00
#
_symmetry.space_group_name_H-M   'P 1'
#
loop_
_entity.id
_entity.type
_entity.pdbx_description
1 polymer ?
#
loop_
_entity_poly.entity_id
_entity_poly.type
_entity_poly.pdbx_seq_one_letter_code
_entity_poly.pdbx_strand_id
1 'polypeptide(L)'
;MKKFTPLYYFLGAFVLALLFKNFLFNQPTTKLNRIDNNDQVVFAEPIPEIISYNFDVKPILSDKCYKCHGPDPKAIEGDFRLDLSDHWYRISKENVEKQIITPGVVSKSELIDRINSEKSSHKMPPPESNLILSDREKLVLERWIEQGAKWESHWAYIPPIKSPPPKTTFDDWCNSPIDYFIAAKLEEKELKPSKIAEKELLLRRLFFDLNGLPPTIEQMDAFLEDEREDSYEKVVDNLLSSSSYGERMASVWMDLARYADTNGYQDDTERFNWPWRDWVIHAFNKNLPYDEFVTWQLAGDLIPNATKEQILATGFNRNHMITQEGGVIQEEYRVEYVADRTATAAKAFLGLTMECARCHDHKYDEITQKDFFNLFNFFNKLDEKGIIGYTEIASPKINVDHQALKSELPFLNLPDSIKNVEVMVMKEVEDIRKTYLLNRGSYDAPTDIETSGSMPAVVLEFDAGLEKNRLGLSQWLFNKKNPLTARVAVNRLWQQFFGSGIVATSSDFGNQGTLPSHPELLDWLAVTFMEEDWDVKHLIKKIVMSSTYRQSSKSSKSQLTLNPKNSYLSVFPRQKLTAEMVRDNVLVSSELFVNKIGGPSVRPYQPAGLWKELTGGSTSNALKRYVVSKDGNQHRRSLYTFWKRTVPP
;
A
#
# COMPACT_ATOMS: atom_id res chain seq x y z
N MET A 1 23.82 56.52 -31.02
CA MET A 1 22.67 56.67 -30.11
C MET A 1 22.69 55.54 -29.10
N LYS A 2 23.08 55.95 -27.94
CA LYS A 2 22.85 55.59 -26.54
C LYS A 2 22.71 54.10 -26.18
N LYS A 3 23.87 53.55 -25.71
CA LYS A 3 24.02 52.40 -24.82
C LYS A 3 23.68 52.85 -23.39
N PHE A 4 22.45 52.53 -22.87
CA PHE A 4 22.11 52.76 -21.46
C PHE A 4 21.10 51.72 -20.92
N THR A 5 21.20 50.47 -21.32
CA THR A 5 20.21 49.45 -20.92
C THR A 5 20.65 48.45 -19.82
N PRO A 6 21.94 48.21 -19.49
CA PRO A 6 22.27 47.24 -18.44
C PRO A 6 22.09 47.74 -17.01
N LEU A 7 22.19 49.04 -16.76
CA LEU A 7 22.18 49.60 -15.40
C LEU A 7 20.77 49.50 -14.76
N TYR A 8 19.71 49.67 -15.55
CA TYR A 8 18.33 49.60 -15.05
C TYR A 8 17.90 48.18 -14.68
N TYR A 9 18.39 47.16 -15.38
CA TYR A 9 18.12 45.77 -15.01
C TYR A 9 18.86 45.35 -13.74
N PHE A 10 20.08 45.85 -13.52
CA PHE A 10 20.83 45.61 -12.30
C PHE A 10 20.20 46.32 -11.09
N LEU A 11 19.74 47.57 -11.23
CA LEU A 11 19.02 48.27 -10.16
C LEU A 11 17.67 47.60 -9.86
N GLY A 12 16.92 47.16 -10.88
CA GLY A 12 15.65 46.46 -10.70
C GLY A 12 15.82 45.10 -9.98
N ALA A 13 16.84 44.33 -10.34
CA ALA A 13 17.17 43.06 -9.67
C ALA A 13 17.65 43.27 -8.22
N PHE A 14 18.39 44.34 -7.97
CA PHE A 14 18.87 44.68 -6.62
C PHE A 14 17.74 45.17 -5.71
N VAL A 15 16.80 45.96 -6.22
CA VAL A 15 15.59 46.40 -5.50
C VAL A 15 14.67 45.20 -5.24
N LEU A 16 14.49 44.29 -6.19
CA LEU A 16 13.73 43.02 -6.01
C LEU A 16 14.38 42.09 -4.97
N ALA A 17 15.70 41.99 -4.97
CA ALA A 17 16.45 41.23 -3.97
C ALA A 17 16.34 41.83 -2.56
N LEU A 18 16.34 43.17 -2.45
CA LEU A 18 16.13 43.87 -1.17
C LEU A 18 14.68 43.74 -0.68
N LEU A 19 13.70 43.79 -1.57
CA LEU A 19 12.28 43.55 -1.23
C LEU A 19 12.05 42.09 -0.82
N PHE A 20 12.70 41.14 -1.49
CA PHE A 20 12.62 39.71 -1.15
C PHE A 20 13.35 39.44 0.19
N LYS A 21 14.46 40.10 0.45
CA LYS A 21 15.14 40.03 1.74
C LYS A 21 14.27 40.61 2.87
N ASN A 22 13.62 41.75 2.66
CA ASN A 22 12.69 42.35 3.62
C ASN A 22 11.43 41.47 3.81
N PHE A 23 10.93 40.80 2.77
CA PHE A 23 9.82 39.88 2.86
C PHE A 23 10.18 38.60 3.66
N LEU A 24 11.41 38.10 3.51
CA LEU A 24 11.87 36.90 4.26
C LEU A 24 12.24 37.22 5.72
N PHE A 25 12.70 38.45 6.02
CA PHE A 25 13.14 38.81 7.36
C PHE A 25 12.13 39.63 8.16
N ASN A 26 11.08 40.20 7.53
CA ASN A 26 9.97 40.90 8.18
C ASN A 26 8.64 40.10 8.15
N GLN A 27 8.67 38.79 8.03
CA GLN A 27 7.56 37.99 8.53
C GLN A 27 7.44 38.32 10.01
N PRO A 28 6.23 38.70 10.52
CA PRO A 28 6.06 38.83 11.95
C PRO A 28 6.48 37.49 12.55
N THR A 29 7.62 37.47 13.22
CA THR A 29 7.94 36.43 14.15
C THR A 29 6.79 36.49 15.15
N THR A 30 5.77 35.65 14.93
CA THR A 30 5.00 35.13 16.04
C THR A 30 6.07 34.71 17.02
N LYS A 31 6.28 35.49 18.06
CA LYS A 31 6.98 35.03 19.24
C LYS A 31 6.33 33.72 19.59
N LEU A 32 6.90 32.62 19.13
CA LEU A 32 6.79 31.37 19.85
C LEU A 32 7.30 31.73 21.23
N ASN A 33 6.38 32.08 22.13
CA ASN A 33 6.66 32.03 23.54
C ASN A 33 7.38 30.70 23.72
N ARG A 34 8.63 30.71 24.10
CA ARG A 34 9.27 29.58 24.74
C ARG A 34 8.28 29.21 25.83
N ILE A 35 7.47 28.20 25.54
CA ILE A 35 6.77 27.42 26.55
C ILE A 35 7.92 26.76 27.28
N ASP A 36 8.18 27.21 28.48
CA ASP A 36 9.08 26.53 29.40
C ASP A 36 8.69 25.05 29.39
N ASN A 37 9.68 24.19 29.18
CA ASN A 37 9.56 22.74 29.02
C ASN A 37 9.16 22.01 30.33
N ASN A 38 8.20 22.54 31.08
CA ASN A 38 7.84 21.97 32.38
C ASN A 38 6.38 21.52 32.53
N ASP A 39 5.54 21.55 31.45
CA ASP A 39 4.16 21.09 31.52
C ASP A 39 3.72 20.19 30.35
N GLN A 40 4.62 19.50 29.70
CA GLN A 40 4.25 18.26 29.02
C GLN A 40 4.25 17.17 30.07
N VAL A 41 3.08 16.90 30.64
CA VAL A 41 2.79 15.59 31.25
C VAL A 41 2.82 14.59 30.09
N VAL A 42 3.99 14.09 29.77
CA VAL A 42 4.16 12.87 28.99
C VAL A 42 3.62 11.78 29.92
N PHE A 43 2.37 11.39 29.75
CA PHE A 43 1.88 10.15 30.35
C PHE A 43 2.75 9.05 29.78
N ALA A 44 3.74 8.61 30.56
CA ALA A 44 4.54 7.45 30.21
C ALA A 44 3.54 6.28 30.14
N GLU A 45 3.39 5.69 28.95
CA GLU A 45 2.57 4.50 28.79
C GLU A 45 3.01 3.47 29.83
N PRO A 46 2.08 2.86 30.57
CA PRO A 46 2.44 1.86 31.57
C PRO A 46 3.19 0.70 30.89
N ILE A 47 4.16 0.14 31.57
CA ILE A 47 4.86 -1.04 31.08
C ILE A 47 3.90 -2.23 31.19
N PRO A 48 3.67 -2.99 30.07
CA PRO A 48 2.79 -4.15 30.10
C PRO A 48 3.19 -5.15 31.21
N GLU A 49 2.23 -5.84 31.78
CA GLU A 49 2.49 -6.89 32.76
C GLU A 49 3.26 -8.07 32.13
N ILE A 50 2.84 -8.45 30.92
CA ILE A 50 3.53 -9.44 30.06
C ILE A 50 4.17 -8.70 28.89
N ILE A 51 5.48 -8.84 28.74
CA ILE A 51 6.23 -8.20 27.65
C ILE A 51 6.18 -9.08 26.41
N SER A 52 5.68 -8.53 25.31
CA SER A 52 5.73 -9.15 23.98
C SER A 52 7.06 -8.81 23.29
N TYR A 53 7.72 -9.84 22.76
CA TYR A 53 8.94 -9.61 21.98
C TYR A 53 8.66 -8.75 20.74
N ASN A 54 7.63 -9.09 19.97
CA ASN A 54 7.32 -8.40 18.73
C ASN A 54 6.81 -6.95 18.92
N PHE A 55 6.05 -6.69 19.99
CA PHE A 55 5.38 -5.40 20.16
C PHE A 55 6.12 -4.45 21.13
N ASP A 56 6.88 -4.98 22.09
CA ASP A 56 7.54 -4.16 23.11
C ASP A 56 9.07 -4.15 22.96
N VAL A 57 9.70 -5.29 22.65
CA VAL A 57 11.16 -5.46 22.65
C VAL A 57 11.77 -5.20 21.28
N LYS A 58 11.27 -5.86 20.23
CA LYS A 58 11.83 -5.79 18.89
C LYS A 58 11.87 -4.35 18.33
N PRO A 59 10.88 -3.48 18.55
CA PRO A 59 10.98 -2.07 18.16
C PRO A 59 12.15 -1.34 18.80
N ILE A 60 12.43 -1.62 20.08
CA ILE A 60 13.58 -1.04 20.79
C ILE A 60 14.89 -1.53 20.17
N LEU A 61 15.02 -2.86 19.99
CA LEU A 61 16.22 -3.45 19.39
C LEU A 61 16.45 -2.96 17.97
N SER A 62 15.39 -2.89 17.16
CA SER A 62 15.47 -2.43 15.77
C SER A 62 15.90 -0.97 15.65
N ASP A 63 15.34 -0.08 16.47
CA ASP A 63 15.65 1.35 16.42
C ASP A 63 17.03 1.67 17.05
N LYS A 64 17.41 0.98 18.12
CA LYS A 64 18.57 1.35 18.93
C LYS A 64 19.80 0.46 18.72
N CYS A 65 19.62 -0.79 18.29
CA CYS A 65 20.69 -1.80 18.31
C CYS A 65 21.03 -2.39 16.93
N TYR A 66 20.03 -2.60 16.04
CA TYR A 66 20.24 -3.32 14.77
C TYR A 66 21.13 -2.58 13.77
N LYS A 67 21.39 -1.29 13.97
CA LYS A 67 22.38 -0.58 13.15
C LYS A 67 23.76 -1.25 13.18
N CYS A 68 24.15 -1.82 14.35
CA CYS A 68 25.44 -2.47 14.56
C CYS A 68 25.30 -3.96 14.93
N HIS A 69 24.13 -4.42 15.37
CA HIS A 69 23.88 -5.78 15.83
C HIS A 69 22.64 -6.41 15.14
N GLY A 70 22.36 -6.00 13.90
CA GLY A 70 21.24 -6.46 13.11
C GLY A 70 21.63 -7.32 11.91
N PRO A 71 20.73 -7.48 10.92
CA PRO A 71 20.92 -8.41 9.81
C PRO A 71 21.95 -7.97 8.76
N ASP A 72 22.40 -6.71 8.72
CA ASP A 72 23.39 -6.25 7.74
C ASP A 72 24.79 -6.81 8.06
N PRO A 73 25.31 -7.79 7.30
CA PRO A 73 26.58 -8.45 7.59
C PRO A 73 27.80 -7.52 7.53
N LYS A 74 27.66 -6.36 6.86
CA LYS A 74 28.74 -5.37 6.73
C LYS A 74 28.82 -4.40 7.90
N ALA A 75 27.76 -4.33 8.70
CA ALA A 75 27.65 -3.40 9.82
C ALA A 75 27.79 -4.12 11.19
N ILE A 76 28.02 -5.43 11.20
CA ILE A 76 28.08 -6.20 12.46
C ILE A 76 29.31 -5.80 13.27
N GLU A 77 29.07 -5.34 14.48
CA GLU A 77 30.09 -5.09 15.49
C GLU A 77 30.03 -6.13 16.60
N GLY A 78 31.19 -6.45 17.19
CA GLY A 78 31.28 -7.41 18.28
C GLY A 78 31.03 -8.88 17.90
N ASP A 79 30.88 -9.21 16.62
CA ASP A 79 30.62 -10.56 16.09
C ASP A 79 29.34 -11.23 16.60
N PHE A 80 28.33 -10.46 16.98
CA PHE A 80 27.02 -11.01 17.36
C PHE A 80 25.85 -10.18 16.80
N ARG A 81 24.71 -10.84 16.70
CA ARG A 81 23.45 -10.26 16.18
C ARG A 81 22.36 -10.39 17.25
N LEU A 82 21.57 -9.33 17.43
CA LEU A 82 20.45 -9.32 18.36
C LEU A 82 19.13 -9.73 17.71
N ASP A 83 19.08 -9.80 16.40
CA ASP A 83 17.93 -10.31 15.64
C ASP A 83 17.90 -11.85 15.57
N LEU A 84 18.97 -12.54 15.98
CA LEU A 84 19.07 -14.00 16.03
C LEU A 84 19.18 -14.50 17.48
N SER A 85 18.21 -15.33 17.89
CA SER A 85 18.15 -15.82 19.28
C SER A 85 19.34 -16.71 19.69
N ASP A 86 19.93 -17.46 18.78
CA ASP A 86 21.11 -18.31 19.05
C ASP A 86 22.35 -17.48 19.35
N HIS A 87 22.44 -16.24 18.93
CA HIS A 87 23.51 -15.32 19.29
C HIS A 87 23.39 -14.78 20.73
N TRP A 88 22.22 -14.81 21.35
CA TRP A 88 21.99 -14.30 22.69
C TRP A 88 22.73 -15.11 23.77
N TYR A 89 22.88 -16.41 23.56
CA TYR A 89 23.52 -17.30 24.50
C TYR A 89 25.05 -17.31 24.41
N ARG A 90 25.62 -16.47 23.53
CA ARG A 90 27.09 -16.36 23.46
C ARG A 90 27.63 -15.73 24.72
N ILE A 91 28.76 -16.30 25.17
CA ILE A 91 29.50 -15.79 26.33
C ILE A 91 30.05 -14.41 25.98
N SER A 92 29.91 -13.45 26.88
CA SER A 92 30.48 -12.12 26.76
C SER A 92 31.99 -12.17 26.60
N LYS A 93 32.54 -11.41 25.65
CA LYS A 93 33.99 -11.30 25.46
C LYS A 93 34.69 -10.59 26.62
N GLU A 94 33.97 -9.76 27.36
CA GLU A 94 34.51 -8.98 28.48
C GLU A 94 34.30 -9.65 29.84
N ASN A 95 33.26 -10.48 29.94
CA ASN A 95 32.96 -11.20 31.18
C ASN A 95 32.50 -12.64 30.89
N VAL A 96 33.37 -13.59 31.07
CA VAL A 96 33.15 -15.03 30.81
C VAL A 96 32.05 -15.66 31.67
N GLU A 97 31.62 -14.98 32.75
CA GLU A 97 30.53 -15.43 33.62
C GLU A 97 29.14 -14.96 33.11
N LYS A 98 29.10 -14.10 32.08
CA LYS A 98 27.88 -13.54 31.51
C LYS A 98 27.67 -13.97 30.05
N GLN A 99 26.41 -14.09 29.67
CA GLN A 99 26.01 -14.20 28.29
C GLN A 99 25.53 -12.81 27.80
N ILE A 100 25.41 -12.63 26.49
CA ILE A 100 24.83 -11.41 25.93
C ILE A 100 23.45 -11.20 26.53
N ILE A 101 22.60 -12.25 26.53
CA ILE A 101 21.31 -12.32 27.21
C ILE A 101 21.23 -13.66 27.94
N THR A 102 20.94 -13.65 29.23
CA THR A 102 20.69 -14.85 30.04
C THR A 102 19.21 -14.87 30.40
N PRO A 103 18.37 -15.72 29.77
CA PRO A 103 16.94 -15.79 30.07
C PRO A 103 16.64 -15.99 31.54
N GLY A 104 15.77 -15.18 32.11
CA GLY A 104 15.37 -15.20 33.51
C GLY A 104 16.37 -14.60 34.49
N VAL A 105 17.57 -14.18 34.05
CA VAL A 105 18.62 -13.72 34.97
C VAL A 105 19.23 -12.40 34.47
N VAL A 106 18.64 -11.28 34.88
CA VAL A 106 19.07 -9.92 34.53
C VAL A 106 20.54 -9.67 34.87
N SER A 107 21.00 -10.06 36.10
CA SER A 107 22.35 -9.83 36.58
C SER A 107 23.45 -10.59 35.82
N LYS A 108 23.09 -11.62 35.04
CA LYS A 108 24.00 -12.38 34.17
C LYS A 108 23.91 -12.00 32.70
N SER A 109 23.11 -10.97 32.37
CA SER A 109 22.90 -10.48 31.01
C SER A 109 23.77 -9.26 30.74
N GLU A 110 24.78 -9.40 29.86
CA GLU A 110 25.70 -8.32 29.48
C GLU A 110 24.96 -7.13 28.85
N LEU A 111 23.87 -7.39 28.12
CA LEU A 111 23.04 -6.35 27.55
C LEU A 111 22.61 -5.31 28.59
N ILE A 112 22.19 -5.77 29.79
CA ILE A 112 21.70 -4.87 30.85
C ILE A 112 22.83 -4.06 31.46
N ASP A 113 24.02 -4.65 31.65
CA ASP A 113 25.18 -3.90 32.11
C ASP A 113 25.56 -2.79 31.13
N ARG A 114 25.51 -3.09 29.83
CA ARG A 114 25.87 -2.16 28.78
C ARG A 114 24.90 -0.99 28.66
N ILE A 115 23.59 -1.25 28.66
CA ILE A 115 22.58 -0.18 28.53
C ILE A 115 22.49 0.72 29.77
N ASN A 116 22.93 0.22 30.96
CA ASN A 116 22.94 0.97 32.22
C ASN A 116 24.31 1.57 32.56
N SER A 117 25.34 1.30 31.74
CA SER A 117 26.67 1.81 31.99
C SER A 117 26.76 3.33 31.83
N GLU A 118 27.44 3.99 32.76
CA GLU A 118 27.82 5.40 32.66
C GLU A 118 29.19 5.61 31.96
N LYS A 119 29.98 4.55 31.84
CA LYS A 119 31.29 4.59 31.16
C LYS A 119 31.09 4.60 29.66
N SER A 120 31.51 5.68 28.98
CA SER A 120 31.33 5.85 27.54
C SER A 120 31.89 4.71 26.69
N SER A 121 33.02 4.09 27.13
CA SER A 121 33.65 2.95 26.45
C SER A 121 32.90 1.62 26.61
N HIS A 122 31.94 1.55 27.51
CA HIS A 122 31.18 0.33 27.83
C HIS A 122 29.68 0.50 27.54
N LYS A 123 29.23 1.74 27.41
CA LYS A 123 27.80 2.08 27.22
C LYS A 123 27.31 1.66 25.84
N MET A 124 26.11 1.08 25.80
CA MET A 124 25.35 0.82 24.56
C MET A 124 23.96 1.46 24.63
N PRO A 125 23.52 2.07 23.54
CA PRO A 125 24.27 2.42 22.32
C PRO A 125 25.43 3.35 22.63
N PRO A 126 26.53 3.29 21.84
CA PRO A 126 27.69 4.14 22.07
C PRO A 126 27.34 5.61 21.85
N PRO A 127 27.91 6.56 22.65
CA PRO A 127 27.54 7.98 22.60
C PRO A 127 27.65 8.62 21.20
N GLU A 128 28.61 8.21 20.40
CA GLU A 128 28.83 8.68 19.02
C GLU A 128 27.73 8.27 18.04
N SER A 129 26.91 7.28 18.38
CA SER A 129 25.77 6.85 17.57
C SER A 129 24.62 7.84 17.59
N ASN A 130 24.56 8.75 18.58
CA ASN A 130 23.44 9.64 18.90
C ASN A 130 22.11 8.92 19.19
N LEU A 131 22.16 7.63 19.52
CA LEU A 131 21.00 6.82 19.91
C LEU A 131 20.92 6.77 21.44
N ILE A 132 19.74 7.06 21.99
CA ILE A 132 19.53 7.09 23.45
C ILE A 132 18.36 6.16 23.77
N LEU A 133 18.55 5.34 24.81
CA LEU A 133 17.48 4.56 25.43
C LEU A 133 16.84 5.37 26.56
N SER A 134 15.52 5.46 26.54
CA SER A 134 14.75 5.98 27.66
C SER A 134 14.73 5.01 28.85
N ASP A 135 14.43 5.51 30.04
CA ASP A 135 14.31 4.65 31.22
C ASP A 135 13.20 3.60 31.06
N ARG A 136 12.11 3.95 30.37
CA ARG A 136 11.03 3.00 30.03
C ARG A 136 11.54 1.87 29.13
N GLU A 137 12.29 2.16 28.07
CA GLU A 137 12.85 1.16 27.15
C GLU A 137 13.81 0.20 27.88
N LYS A 138 14.64 0.73 28.80
CA LYS A 138 15.52 -0.09 29.63
C LYS A 138 14.72 -1.04 30.52
N LEU A 139 13.68 -0.54 31.21
CA LEU A 139 12.81 -1.34 32.07
C LEU A 139 12.05 -2.43 31.28
N VAL A 140 11.62 -2.14 30.04
CA VAL A 140 11.00 -3.14 29.15
C VAL A 140 12.00 -4.27 28.86
N LEU A 141 13.25 -3.95 28.50
CA LEU A 141 14.29 -4.96 28.24
C LEU A 141 14.62 -5.78 29.48
N GLU A 142 14.73 -5.17 30.68
CA GLU A 142 14.94 -5.85 31.93
C GLU A 142 13.81 -6.83 32.24
N ARG A 143 12.55 -6.36 32.20
CA ARG A 143 11.37 -7.19 32.48
C ARG A 143 11.21 -8.32 31.47
N TRP A 144 11.50 -8.08 30.20
CA TRP A 144 11.51 -9.13 29.19
C TRP A 144 12.53 -10.25 29.52
N ILE A 145 13.74 -9.88 29.97
CA ILE A 145 14.75 -10.85 30.37
C ILE A 145 14.30 -11.61 31.64
N GLU A 146 13.71 -10.92 32.63
CA GLU A 146 13.14 -11.55 33.83
C GLU A 146 12.07 -12.58 33.47
N GLN A 147 11.25 -12.30 32.45
CA GLN A 147 10.20 -13.20 31.95
C GLN A 147 10.72 -14.33 31.05
N GLY A 148 12.04 -14.47 30.93
CA GLY A 148 12.68 -15.58 30.21
C GLY A 148 13.16 -15.24 28.81
N ALA A 149 13.23 -13.97 28.44
CA ALA A 149 13.74 -13.48 27.14
C ALA A 149 13.18 -14.29 25.94
N LYS A 150 11.87 -14.50 25.93
CA LYS A 150 11.23 -15.30 24.87
C LYS A 150 11.39 -14.60 23.53
N TRP A 151 11.99 -15.30 22.56
CA TRP A 151 12.10 -14.83 21.19
C TRP A 151 10.89 -15.29 20.38
N GLU A 152 10.49 -14.46 19.41
CA GLU A 152 9.43 -14.77 18.48
C GLU A 152 9.86 -14.35 17.06
N SER A 153 9.46 -15.09 16.05
CA SER A 153 9.56 -14.64 14.65
C SER A 153 8.83 -13.31 14.49
N HIS A 154 9.18 -12.55 13.46
CA HIS A 154 8.49 -11.28 13.18
C HIS A 154 6.97 -11.50 13.09
N TRP A 155 6.19 -10.66 13.78
CA TRP A 155 4.74 -10.81 13.92
C TRP A 155 4.03 -11.04 12.56
N ALA A 156 4.51 -10.38 11.50
CA ALA A 156 3.92 -10.47 10.17
C ALA A 156 4.15 -11.83 9.50
N TYR A 157 5.14 -12.61 9.94
CA TYR A 157 5.48 -13.92 9.40
C TYR A 157 4.90 -15.08 10.23
N ILE A 158 4.21 -14.77 11.32
CA ILE A 158 3.44 -15.76 12.09
C ILE A 158 2.05 -15.88 11.47
N PRO A 159 1.55 -17.10 11.16
CA PRO A 159 0.20 -17.27 10.62
C PRO A 159 -0.87 -16.60 11.50
N PRO A 160 -1.88 -15.94 10.91
CA PRO A 160 -2.92 -15.26 11.68
C PRO A 160 -3.75 -16.26 12.48
N ILE A 161 -4.16 -15.84 13.69
CA ILE A 161 -4.98 -16.66 14.59
C ILE A 161 -6.30 -15.93 14.87
N LYS A 162 -7.43 -16.61 14.67
CA LYS A 162 -8.76 -16.08 14.97
C LYS A 162 -9.04 -16.16 16.46
N SER A 163 -8.65 -15.12 17.20
CA SER A 163 -9.00 -14.99 18.61
C SER A 163 -10.49 -14.67 18.77
N PRO A 164 -11.15 -15.16 19.83
CA PRO A 164 -12.53 -14.74 20.14
C PRO A 164 -12.55 -13.23 20.46
N PRO A 165 -13.64 -12.52 20.13
CA PRO A 165 -13.79 -11.12 20.52
C PRO A 165 -13.60 -10.94 22.03
N PRO A 166 -12.81 -9.95 22.47
CA PRO A 166 -12.55 -9.72 23.88
C PRO A 166 -13.80 -9.19 24.60
N LYS A 167 -13.85 -9.33 25.92
CA LYS A 167 -14.88 -8.69 26.75
C LYS A 167 -14.52 -7.21 26.97
N THR A 168 -15.53 -6.36 27.09
CA THR A 168 -15.38 -4.93 27.35
C THR A 168 -16.54 -4.41 28.21
N THR A 169 -16.35 -3.31 28.91
CA THR A 169 -17.42 -2.59 29.62
C THR A 169 -18.34 -1.79 28.68
N PHE A 170 -17.96 -1.69 27.39
CA PHE A 170 -18.75 -1.02 26.36
C PHE A 170 -19.66 -1.99 25.57
N ASP A 171 -20.11 -3.07 26.19
CA ASP A 171 -20.90 -4.13 25.54
C ASP A 171 -22.14 -3.57 24.80
N ASP A 172 -22.89 -2.65 25.44
CA ASP A 172 -24.05 -1.99 24.83
C ASP A 172 -23.73 -1.16 23.57
N TRP A 173 -22.48 -0.75 23.38
CA TRP A 173 -22.05 -0.03 22.18
C TRP A 173 -21.68 -0.98 21.05
N CYS A 174 -21.24 -2.19 21.36
CA CYS A 174 -20.77 -3.17 20.40
C CYS A 174 -21.94 -3.79 19.63
N ASN A 175 -21.85 -3.76 18.30
CA ASN A 175 -22.86 -4.31 17.40
C ASN A 175 -22.31 -5.48 16.57
N SER A 176 -21.00 -5.63 16.54
CA SER A 176 -20.30 -6.64 15.74
C SER A 176 -18.99 -7.07 16.43
N PRO A 177 -18.42 -8.23 16.05
CA PRO A 177 -17.12 -8.65 16.57
C PRO A 177 -16.02 -7.58 16.43
N ILE A 178 -16.03 -6.80 15.36
CA ILE A 178 -15.08 -5.68 15.13
C ILE A 178 -15.10 -4.71 16.31
N ASP A 179 -16.29 -4.38 16.78
CA ASP A 179 -16.49 -3.37 17.81
C ASP A 179 -15.89 -3.80 19.16
N TYR A 180 -15.94 -5.08 19.49
CA TYR A 180 -15.36 -5.60 20.72
C TYR A 180 -13.83 -5.41 20.77
N PHE A 181 -13.11 -5.65 19.64
CA PHE A 181 -11.68 -5.41 19.59
C PHE A 181 -11.34 -3.92 19.71
N ILE A 182 -12.12 -3.06 19.06
CA ILE A 182 -11.94 -1.61 19.16
C ILE A 182 -12.26 -1.12 20.58
N ALA A 183 -13.38 -1.55 21.16
CA ALA A 183 -13.83 -1.15 22.49
C ALA A 183 -12.84 -1.58 23.58
N ALA A 184 -12.35 -2.81 23.54
CA ALA A 184 -11.35 -3.30 24.50
C ALA A 184 -10.05 -2.48 24.43
N LYS A 185 -9.61 -2.10 23.20
CA LYS A 185 -8.42 -1.25 23.06
C LYS A 185 -8.66 0.18 23.54
N LEU A 186 -9.86 0.72 23.33
CA LEU A 186 -10.23 2.02 23.91
C LEU A 186 -10.26 1.99 25.43
N GLU A 187 -10.80 0.93 26.03
CA GLU A 187 -10.84 0.73 27.47
C GLU A 187 -9.42 0.65 28.06
N GLU A 188 -8.52 -0.14 27.44
CA GLU A 188 -7.09 -0.21 27.79
C GLU A 188 -6.41 1.17 27.79
N LYS A 189 -6.81 2.05 26.88
CA LYS A 189 -6.24 3.41 26.71
C LYS A 189 -7.05 4.49 27.44
N GLU A 190 -7.98 4.12 28.33
CA GLU A 190 -8.86 5.04 29.07
C GLU A 190 -9.66 6.00 28.16
N LEU A 191 -9.94 5.55 26.94
CA LEU A 191 -10.74 6.25 25.94
C LEU A 191 -12.16 5.69 25.89
N LYS A 192 -13.09 6.49 25.39
CA LYS A 192 -14.47 6.06 25.16
C LYS A 192 -14.82 6.16 23.68
N PRO A 193 -15.59 5.20 23.17
CA PRO A 193 -16.11 5.29 21.80
C PRO A 193 -17.09 6.46 21.68
N SER A 194 -17.16 7.04 20.48
CA SER A 194 -18.11 8.09 20.16
C SER A 194 -19.51 7.51 19.91
N LYS A 195 -20.54 8.35 20.09
CA LYS A 195 -21.90 8.00 19.71
C LYS A 195 -22.02 7.85 18.17
N ILE A 196 -23.11 7.22 17.74
CA ILE A 196 -23.47 7.13 16.31
C ILE A 196 -23.60 8.53 15.70
N ALA A 197 -23.15 8.68 14.45
CA ALA A 197 -23.27 9.92 13.69
C ALA A 197 -24.73 10.17 13.28
N GLU A 198 -25.04 11.43 12.93
CA GLU A 198 -26.36 11.80 12.39
C GLU A 198 -26.62 11.07 11.04
N LYS A 199 -27.89 10.74 10.76
CA LYS A 199 -28.30 9.95 9.58
C LYS A 199 -27.78 10.53 8.27
N GLU A 200 -27.80 11.84 8.09
CA GLU A 200 -27.33 12.54 6.87
C GLU A 200 -25.82 12.32 6.65
N LEU A 201 -25.05 12.40 7.73
CA LEU A 201 -23.59 12.17 7.67
C LEU A 201 -23.26 10.71 7.38
N LEU A 202 -24.03 9.78 7.95
CA LEU A 202 -23.85 8.35 7.69
C LEU A 202 -24.17 8.02 6.24
N LEU A 203 -25.29 8.51 5.71
CA LEU A 203 -25.66 8.27 4.31
C LEU A 203 -24.60 8.83 3.36
N ARG A 204 -24.22 10.12 3.57
CA ARG A 204 -23.16 10.74 2.76
C ARG A 204 -21.85 9.94 2.79
N ARG A 205 -21.43 9.46 3.98
CA ARG A 205 -20.24 8.63 4.15
C ARG A 205 -20.34 7.34 3.33
N LEU A 206 -21.43 6.59 3.49
CA LEU A 206 -21.66 5.35 2.74
C LEU A 206 -21.58 5.55 1.23
N PHE A 207 -22.22 6.59 0.71
CA PHE A 207 -22.24 6.87 -0.73
C PHE A 207 -20.82 7.14 -1.27
N PHE A 208 -20.02 7.95 -0.59
CA PHE A 208 -18.65 8.20 -1.02
C PHE A 208 -17.75 6.98 -0.84
N ASP A 209 -17.90 6.23 0.24
CA ASP A 209 -17.04 5.09 0.53
C ASP A 209 -17.34 3.88 -0.37
N LEU A 210 -18.61 3.62 -0.68
CA LEU A 210 -19.03 2.47 -1.49
C LEU A 210 -19.19 2.79 -2.97
N ASN A 211 -19.66 3.99 -3.34
CA ASN A 211 -19.93 4.36 -4.73
C ASN A 211 -19.06 5.51 -5.25
N GLY A 212 -18.37 6.25 -4.36
CA GLY A 212 -17.53 7.40 -4.74
C GLY A 212 -18.28 8.61 -5.25
N LEU A 213 -19.61 8.66 -5.11
CA LEU A 213 -20.51 9.72 -5.54
C LEU A 213 -21.39 10.18 -4.37
N PRO A 214 -21.92 11.41 -4.39
CA PRO A 214 -22.86 11.85 -3.36
C PRO A 214 -24.24 11.16 -3.53
N PRO A 215 -25.06 11.06 -2.46
CA PRO A 215 -26.47 10.72 -2.59
C PRO A 215 -27.22 11.83 -3.30
N THR A 216 -28.33 11.49 -3.97
CA THR A 216 -29.30 12.48 -4.43
C THR A 216 -30.17 13.00 -3.27
N ILE A 217 -30.89 14.10 -3.52
CA ILE A 217 -31.81 14.66 -2.50
C ILE A 217 -32.89 13.62 -2.16
N GLU A 218 -33.47 12.98 -3.18
CA GLU A 218 -34.51 11.96 -3.01
C GLU A 218 -34.02 10.75 -2.22
N GLN A 219 -32.77 10.32 -2.43
CA GLN A 219 -32.16 9.23 -1.65
C GLN A 219 -31.93 9.65 -0.19
N MET A 220 -31.56 10.91 0.04
CA MET A 220 -31.40 11.46 1.40
C MET A 220 -32.76 11.50 2.11
N ASP A 221 -33.77 12.08 1.50
CA ASP A 221 -35.11 12.21 2.07
C ASP A 221 -35.71 10.83 2.37
N ALA A 222 -35.64 9.90 1.42
CA ALA A 222 -36.12 8.53 1.59
C ALA A 222 -35.45 7.79 2.76
N PHE A 223 -34.15 8.03 2.99
CA PHE A 223 -33.47 7.43 4.15
C PHE A 223 -33.80 8.10 5.47
N LEU A 224 -33.99 9.41 5.48
CA LEU A 224 -34.36 10.15 6.69
C LEU A 224 -35.77 9.82 7.17
N GLU A 225 -36.70 9.60 6.23
CA GLU A 225 -38.09 9.23 6.51
C GLU A 225 -38.28 7.74 6.83
N ASP A 226 -37.26 6.90 6.53
CA ASP A 226 -37.34 5.47 6.80
C ASP A 226 -37.02 5.18 8.30
N GLU A 227 -38.07 4.84 9.06
CA GLU A 227 -37.99 4.53 10.50
C GLU A 227 -37.75 3.04 10.79
N ARG A 228 -37.65 2.19 9.75
CA ARG A 228 -37.41 0.75 9.94
C ARG A 228 -36.02 0.50 10.51
N GLU A 229 -35.92 -0.49 11.39
CA GLU A 229 -34.65 -0.88 12.04
C GLU A 229 -33.59 -1.29 11.01
N ASP A 230 -34.00 -1.92 9.89
CA ASP A 230 -33.13 -2.38 8.82
C ASP A 230 -32.86 -1.34 7.73
N SER A 231 -33.33 -0.09 7.90
CA SER A 231 -33.18 0.99 6.89
C SER A 231 -31.73 1.24 6.47
N TYR A 232 -30.80 1.25 7.43
CA TYR A 232 -29.37 1.42 7.18
C TYR A 232 -28.76 0.23 6.40
N GLU A 233 -29.09 -0.99 6.80
CA GLU A 233 -28.61 -2.21 6.12
C GLU A 233 -29.10 -2.28 4.67
N LYS A 234 -30.37 -1.92 4.43
CA LYS A 234 -30.92 -1.84 3.05
C LYS A 234 -30.16 -0.85 2.17
N VAL A 235 -29.76 0.30 2.72
CA VAL A 235 -28.93 1.25 1.97
C VAL A 235 -27.56 0.62 1.66
N VAL A 236 -26.93 -0.04 2.61
CA VAL A 236 -25.66 -0.75 2.40
C VAL A 236 -25.79 -1.78 1.29
N ASP A 237 -26.80 -2.64 1.32
CA ASP A 237 -27.04 -3.69 0.31
C ASP A 237 -27.30 -3.09 -1.09
N ASN A 238 -28.06 -2.02 -1.16
CA ASN A 238 -28.31 -1.31 -2.41
C ASN A 238 -27.02 -0.72 -3.00
N LEU A 239 -26.15 -0.14 -2.17
CA LEU A 239 -24.89 0.44 -2.62
C LEU A 239 -23.89 -0.64 -3.04
N LEU A 240 -23.80 -1.77 -2.32
CA LEU A 240 -22.96 -2.91 -2.69
C LEU A 240 -23.42 -3.61 -3.99
N SER A 241 -24.70 -3.53 -4.32
CA SER A 241 -25.24 -4.06 -5.57
C SER A 241 -25.22 -3.07 -6.74
N SER A 242 -24.92 -1.80 -6.48
CA SER A 242 -24.80 -0.76 -7.49
C SER A 242 -23.63 -0.98 -8.42
N SER A 243 -23.78 -0.71 -9.70
CA SER A 243 -22.67 -0.74 -10.66
C SER A 243 -21.55 0.25 -10.35
N SER A 244 -21.86 1.35 -9.67
CA SER A 244 -20.86 2.34 -9.20
C SER A 244 -19.93 1.80 -8.10
N TYR A 245 -20.33 0.72 -7.42
CA TYR A 245 -19.45 0.03 -6.46
C TYR A 245 -18.16 -0.47 -7.11
N GLY A 246 -18.27 -1.18 -8.24
CA GLY A 246 -17.09 -1.65 -8.96
C GLY A 246 -16.19 -0.52 -9.44
N GLU A 247 -16.76 0.61 -9.89
CA GLU A 247 -15.99 1.80 -10.25
C GLU A 247 -15.20 2.36 -9.05
N ARG A 248 -15.83 2.40 -7.87
CA ARG A 248 -15.17 2.87 -6.63
C ARG A 248 -14.05 1.95 -6.20
N MET A 249 -14.27 0.64 -6.18
CA MET A 249 -13.24 -0.34 -5.82
C MET A 249 -12.09 -0.34 -6.84
N ALA A 250 -12.43 -0.27 -8.13
CA ALA A 250 -11.44 -0.21 -9.20
C ALA A 250 -10.54 1.03 -9.09
N SER A 251 -11.06 2.19 -8.65
CA SER A 251 -10.23 3.41 -8.53
C SER A 251 -9.01 3.21 -7.61
N VAL A 252 -9.20 2.53 -6.48
CA VAL A 252 -8.11 2.20 -5.55
C VAL A 252 -7.18 1.14 -6.13
N TRP A 253 -7.75 0.15 -6.84
CA TRP A 253 -6.95 -0.90 -7.47
C TRP A 253 -6.09 -0.39 -8.64
N MET A 254 -6.56 0.63 -9.38
CA MET A 254 -5.77 1.27 -10.46
C MET A 254 -4.47 1.88 -9.92
N ASP A 255 -4.50 2.53 -8.76
CA ASP A 255 -3.30 3.09 -8.12
C ASP A 255 -2.32 1.98 -7.74
N LEU A 256 -2.80 0.92 -7.11
CA LEU A 256 -1.97 -0.23 -6.74
C LEU A 256 -1.32 -0.90 -7.96
N ALA A 257 -2.09 -1.02 -9.04
CA ALA A 257 -1.64 -1.58 -10.31
C ALA A 257 -0.81 -0.60 -11.16
N ARG A 258 -0.66 0.66 -10.76
CA ARG A 258 0.05 1.73 -11.50
C ARG A 258 -0.51 1.93 -12.92
N TYR A 259 -1.85 1.87 -13.03
CA TYR A 259 -2.55 2.05 -14.30
C TYR A 259 -2.22 3.40 -14.93
N ALA A 260 -2.09 3.39 -16.25
CA ALA A 260 -2.07 4.59 -17.08
C ALA A 260 -2.49 4.26 -18.51
N ASP A 261 -2.93 5.27 -19.24
CA ASP A 261 -3.28 5.20 -20.66
C ASP A 261 -2.08 5.46 -21.58
N THR A 262 -0.85 5.58 -20.99
CA THR A 262 0.38 5.84 -21.74
C THR A 262 1.54 4.99 -21.24
N ASN A 263 2.59 4.89 -22.08
CA ASN A 263 3.73 4.01 -21.83
C ASN A 263 4.72 4.55 -20.79
N GLY A 264 4.78 5.85 -20.59
CA GLY A 264 5.80 6.49 -19.75
C GLY A 264 7.09 6.76 -20.52
N TYR A 265 8.17 7.01 -19.77
CA TYR A 265 9.45 7.48 -20.26
C TYR A 265 9.31 8.78 -21.10
N GLN A 266 10.28 9.09 -21.95
CA GLN A 266 10.36 10.36 -22.65
C GLN A 266 9.24 10.54 -23.70
N ASP A 267 8.94 9.51 -24.47
CA ASP A 267 7.96 9.58 -25.56
C ASP A 267 6.51 9.47 -25.06
N ASP A 268 6.30 8.70 -24.04
CA ASP A 268 5.03 8.53 -23.33
C ASP A 268 3.82 8.42 -24.25
N THR A 269 3.89 7.54 -25.25
CA THR A 269 2.84 7.30 -26.23
C THR A 269 1.64 6.58 -25.63
N GLU A 270 0.49 6.69 -26.30
CA GLU A 270 -0.76 6.04 -25.86
C GLU A 270 -0.65 4.52 -25.89
N ARG A 271 -1.34 3.88 -24.93
CA ARG A 271 -1.60 2.45 -24.90
C ARG A 271 -3.04 2.18 -24.48
N PHE A 272 -3.57 1.02 -24.84
CA PHE A 272 -4.99 0.73 -24.65
C PHE A 272 -5.20 -0.33 -23.58
N ASN A 273 -4.94 0.01 -22.30
CA ASN A 273 -5.18 -0.88 -21.16
C ASN A 273 -6.57 -0.70 -20.54
N TRP A 274 -7.41 0.20 -21.06
CA TRP A 274 -8.75 0.42 -20.53
C TRP A 274 -9.65 -0.84 -20.53
N PRO A 275 -9.51 -1.85 -21.43
CA PRO A 275 -10.28 -3.08 -21.31
C PRO A 275 -9.96 -3.86 -20.03
N TRP A 276 -8.70 -3.84 -19.56
CA TRP A 276 -8.33 -4.42 -18.29
C TRP A 276 -8.91 -3.61 -17.12
N ARG A 277 -8.91 -2.28 -17.15
CA ARG A 277 -9.60 -1.45 -16.14
C ARG A 277 -11.08 -1.82 -16.04
N ASP A 278 -11.74 -1.97 -17.17
CA ASP A 278 -13.16 -2.31 -17.24
C ASP A 278 -13.42 -3.74 -16.73
N TRP A 279 -12.47 -4.65 -16.95
CA TRP A 279 -12.50 -5.97 -16.32
C TRP A 279 -12.43 -5.88 -14.79
N VAL A 280 -11.57 -5.03 -14.24
CA VAL A 280 -11.47 -4.83 -12.78
C VAL A 280 -12.80 -4.33 -12.20
N ILE A 281 -13.44 -3.35 -12.87
CA ILE A 281 -14.79 -2.86 -12.50
C ILE A 281 -15.80 -4.02 -12.50
N HIS A 282 -15.80 -4.81 -13.56
CA HIS A 282 -16.67 -5.98 -13.70
C HIS A 282 -16.43 -7.02 -12.61
N ALA A 283 -15.19 -7.36 -12.33
CA ALA A 283 -14.82 -8.34 -11.32
C ALA A 283 -15.30 -7.94 -9.91
N PHE A 284 -15.15 -6.67 -9.52
CA PHE A 284 -15.70 -6.17 -8.26
C PHE A 284 -17.24 -6.17 -8.25
N ASN A 285 -17.89 -5.79 -9.35
CA ASN A 285 -19.35 -5.77 -9.43
C ASN A 285 -19.95 -7.17 -9.29
N LYS A 286 -19.36 -8.17 -9.95
CA LYS A 286 -19.81 -9.58 -9.85
C LYS A 286 -19.35 -10.24 -8.54
N ASN A 287 -18.62 -9.53 -7.70
CA ASN A 287 -18.05 -10.05 -6.44
C ASN A 287 -17.18 -11.30 -6.65
N LEU A 288 -16.27 -11.23 -7.64
CA LEU A 288 -15.30 -12.30 -7.86
C LEU A 288 -14.50 -12.53 -6.57
N PRO A 289 -14.42 -13.76 -6.02
CA PRO A 289 -13.63 -14.04 -4.83
C PRO A 289 -12.21 -13.48 -4.95
N TYR A 290 -11.67 -12.93 -3.88
CA TYR A 290 -10.39 -12.21 -3.95
C TYR A 290 -9.22 -13.10 -4.37
N ASP A 291 -9.23 -14.37 -4.01
CA ASP A 291 -8.25 -15.36 -4.43
C ASP A 291 -8.32 -15.64 -5.94
N GLU A 292 -9.53 -15.78 -6.52
CA GLU A 292 -9.70 -15.86 -7.97
C GLU A 292 -9.31 -14.54 -8.67
N PHE A 293 -9.73 -13.40 -8.12
CA PHE A 293 -9.43 -12.07 -8.65
C PHE A 293 -7.92 -11.84 -8.78
N VAL A 294 -7.13 -12.23 -7.79
CA VAL A 294 -5.67 -12.12 -7.82
C VAL A 294 -5.04 -13.20 -8.70
N THR A 295 -5.53 -14.45 -8.61
CA THR A 295 -5.04 -15.57 -9.44
C THR A 295 -5.17 -15.26 -10.92
N TRP A 296 -6.32 -14.73 -11.36
CA TRP A 296 -6.52 -14.37 -12.77
C TRP A 296 -5.60 -13.24 -13.21
N GLN A 297 -5.33 -12.28 -12.35
CA GLN A 297 -4.40 -11.20 -12.65
C GLN A 297 -2.94 -11.67 -12.72
N LEU A 298 -2.52 -12.58 -11.86
CA LEU A 298 -1.16 -13.10 -11.88
C LEU A 298 -0.93 -14.14 -12.97
N ALA A 299 -1.89 -15.05 -13.16
CA ALA A 299 -1.70 -16.30 -13.89
C ALA A 299 -2.90 -16.74 -14.73
N GLY A 300 -3.79 -15.82 -15.11
CA GLY A 300 -5.00 -16.15 -15.88
C GLY A 300 -4.73 -16.88 -17.20
N ASP A 301 -3.58 -16.64 -17.81
CA ASP A 301 -3.11 -17.31 -19.03
C ASP A 301 -2.58 -18.75 -18.80
N LEU A 302 -2.34 -19.12 -17.53
CA LEU A 302 -1.83 -20.46 -17.14
C LEU A 302 -2.95 -21.36 -16.60
N ILE A 303 -4.16 -20.86 -16.45
CA ILE A 303 -5.30 -21.67 -16.03
C ILE A 303 -5.65 -22.66 -17.16
N PRO A 304 -5.87 -23.95 -16.87
CA PRO A 304 -6.26 -24.91 -17.89
C PRO A 304 -7.53 -24.47 -18.65
N ASN A 305 -7.47 -24.43 -19.98
CA ASN A 305 -8.55 -23.92 -20.84
C ASN A 305 -8.95 -22.48 -20.54
N ALA A 306 -7.96 -21.63 -20.25
CA ALA A 306 -8.15 -20.21 -19.91
C ALA A 306 -9.12 -19.48 -20.85
N THR A 307 -10.11 -18.83 -20.29
CA THR A 307 -11.03 -17.97 -21.04
C THR A 307 -10.34 -16.67 -21.44
N LYS A 308 -10.90 -15.96 -22.43
CA LYS A 308 -10.38 -14.67 -22.83
C LYS A 308 -10.48 -13.61 -21.70
N GLU A 309 -11.47 -13.74 -20.81
CA GLU A 309 -11.61 -12.93 -19.62
C GLU A 309 -10.44 -13.16 -18.65
N GLN A 310 -10.08 -14.41 -18.37
CA GLN A 310 -8.94 -14.75 -17.51
C GLN A 310 -7.60 -14.27 -18.10
N ILE A 311 -7.43 -14.38 -19.41
CA ILE A 311 -6.23 -13.85 -20.10
C ILE A 311 -6.19 -12.32 -20.01
N LEU A 312 -7.34 -11.62 -20.24
CA LEU A 312 -7.43 -10.17 -20.12
C LEU A 312 -7.06 -9.69 -18.70
N ALA A 313 -7.44 -10.43 -17.67
CA ALA A 313 -7.12 -10.11 -16.27
C ALA A 313 -5.61 -9.95 -16.05
N THR A 314 -4.77 -10.70 -16.76
CA THR A 314 -3.30 -10.64 -16.65
C THR A 314 -2.70 -9.29 -17.06
N GLY A 315 -3.50 -8.38 -17.63
CA GLY A 315 -3.13 -6.99 -17.90
C GLY A 315 -2.59 -6.23 -16.67
N PHE A 316 -2.91 -6.70 -15.44
CA PHE A 316 -2.29 -6.22 -14.21
C PHE A 316 -0.77 -6.18 -14.30
N ASN A 317 -0.15 -7.26 -14.78
CA ASN A 317 1.30 -7.38 -14.91
C ASN A 317 1.89 -6.53 -16.04
N ARG A 318 1.04 -5.89 -16.86
CA ARG A 318 1.46 -5.10 -18.03
C ARG A 318 1.34 -3.59 -17.81
N ASN A 319 1.09 -3.15 -16.58
CA ASN A 319 0.96 -1.73 -16.24
C ASN A 319 2.30 -1.02 -15.95
N HIS A 320 3.44 -1.70 -16.04
CA HIS A 320 4.77 -1.05 -15.96
C HIS A 320 4.99 -0.05 -17.10
N MET A 321 5.98 0.82 -16.96
CA MET A 321 6.42 1.69 -18.05
C MET A 321 7.09 0.87 -19.15
N ILE A 322 7.02 1.34 -20.41
CA ILE A 322 7.63 0.70 -21.57
C ILE A 322 8.33 1.79 -22.39
N THR A 323 9.61 1.58 -22.72
CA THR A 323 10.39 2.55 -23.51
C THR A 323 10.20 2.36 -25.02
N GLN A 324 10.27 3.49 -25.74
CA GLN A 324 10.25 3.58 -27.21
C GLN A 324 11.47 4.36 -27.71
N GLU A 325 12.40 4.67 -26.82
CA GLU A 325 13.53 5.52 -27.09
C GLU A 325 14.61 4.77 -27.88
N GLY A 326 15.10 5.39 -28.94
CA GLY A 326 16.25 4.88 -29.68
C GLY A 326 17.56 5.01 -28.89
N GLY A 327 18.48 4.05 -29.10
CA GLY A 327 19.79 4.09 -28.45
C GLY A 327 19.88 3.49 -27.06
N VAL A 328 18.78 2.97 -26.52
CA VAL A 328 18.76 2.25 -25.25
C VAL A 328 19.05 0.74 -25.47
N ILE A 329 19.44 0.05 -24.40
CA ILE A 329 19.77 -1.38 -24.46
C ILE A 329 18.51 -2.19 -24.16
N GLN A 330 18.10 -3.07 -25.08
CA GLN A 330 16.86 -3.84 -24.93
C GLN A 330 16.81 -4.70 -23.67
N GLU A 331 17.92 -5.37 -23.35
CA GLU A 331 17.97 -6.27 -22.20
C GLU A 331 17.89 -5.51 -20.86
N GLU A 332 18.47 -4.32 -20.78
CA GLU A 332 18.35 -3.44 -19.61
C GLU A 332 16.88 -3.16 -19.28
N TYR A 333 16.13 -2.65 -20.25
CA TYR A 333 14.72 -2.31 -20.03
C TYR A 333 13.85 -3.55 -19.83
N ARG A 334 14.13 -4.66 -20.51
CA ARG A 334 13.42 -5.92 -20.27
C ARG A 334 13.58 -6.37 -18.80
N VAL A 335 14.80 -6.31 -18.26
CA VAL A 335 15.09 -6.64 -16.86
C VAL A 335 14.37 -5.66 -15.90
N GLU A 336 14.33 -4.37 -16.24
CA GLU A 336 13.56 -3.37 -15.47
C GLU A 336 12.06 -3.71 -15.42
N TYR A 337 11.45 -4.16 -16.53
CA TYR A 337 10.04 -4.53 -16.56
C TYR A 337 9.74 -5.74 -15.68
N VAL A 338 10.61 -6.73 -15.65
CA VAL A 338 10.47 -7.90 -14.78
C VAL A 338 10.68 -7.50 -13.31
N ALA A 339 11.68 -6.66 -13.01
CA ALA A 339 11.92 -6.16 -11.66
C ALA A 339 10.72 -5.33 -11.13
N ASP A 340 10.11 -4.50 -11.97
CA ASP A 340 8.93 -3.72 -11.65
C ASP A 340 7.73 -4.62 -11.32
N ARG A 341 7.47 -5.69 -12.08
CA ARG A 341 6.42 -6.68 -11.78
C ARG A 341 6.67 -7.39 -10.45
N THR A 342 7.93 -7.79 -10.22
CA THR A 342 8.38 -8.45 -9.00
C THR A 342 8.08 -7.59 -7.78
N ALA A 343 8.54 -6.35 -7.80
CA ALA A 343 8.34 -5.39 -6.73
C ALA A 343 6.84 -5.07 -6.51
N THR A 344 6.08 -4.94 -7.59
CA THR A 344 4.64 -4.69 -7.50
C THR A 344 3.88 -5.86 -6.90
N ALA A 345 4.17 -7.09 -7.31
CA ALA A 345 3.52 -8.27 -6.74
C ALA A 345 3.84 -8.40 -5.24
N ALA A 346 5.09 -8.19 -4.83
CA ALA A 346 5.49 -8.20 -3.44
C ALA A 346 4.73 -7.15 -2.60
N LYS A 347 4.66 -5.90 -3.08
CA LYS A 347 3.92 -4.83 -2.40
C LYS A 347 2.42 -5.04 -2.39
N ALA A 348 1.86 -5.44 -3.53
CA ALA A 348 0.42 -5.56 -3.68
C ALA A 348 -0.17 -6.68 -2.82
N PHE A 349 0.48 -7.83 -2.78
CA PHE A 349 -0.08 -9.05 -2.20
C PHE A 349 0.56 -9.47 -0.88
N LEU A 350 1.79 -9.05 -0.61
CA LEU A 350 2.52 -9.42 0.61
C LEU A 350 2.84 -8.23 1.51
N GLY A 351 2.68 -6.98 1.03
CA GLY A 351 3.09 -5.80 1.79
C GLY A 351 4.61 -5.82 2.10
N LEU A 352 5.44 -6.29 1.18
CA LEU A 352 6.89 -6.36 1.35
C LEU A 352 7.61 -5.44 0.37
N THR A 353 8.59 -4.70 0.87
CA THR A 353 9.44 -3.80 0.08
C THR A 353 10.68 -4.57 -0.42
N MET A 354 10.51 -5.36 -1.48
CA MET A 354 11.59 -6.21 -1.99
C MET A 354 12.58 -5.50 -2.92
N GLU A 355 12.37 -4.24 -3.30
CA GLU A 355 13.24 -3.52 -4.24
C GLU A 355 14.68 -3.38 -3.77
N CYS A 356 14.90 -3.22 -2.45
CA CYS A 356 16.25 -3.17 -1.88
C CYS A 356 17.01 -4.47 -2.09
N ALA A 357 16.29 -5.60 -2.07
CA ALA A 357 16.85 -6.93 -2.25
C ALA A 357 17.28 -7.23 -3.70
N ARG A 358 16.98 -6.36 -4.66
CA ARG A 358 17.48 -6.47 -6.03
C ARG A 358 19.01 -6.37 -6.10
N CYS A 359 19.63 -5.52 -5.26
CA CYS A 359 21.06 -5.21 -5.37
C CYS A 359 21.93 -5.88 -4.30
N HIS A 360 21.36 -6.19 -3.14
CA HIS A 360 22.01 -6.81 -1.98
C HIS A 360 20.94 -7.39 -1.05
N ASP A 361 21.28 -8.20 -0.08
CA ASP A 361 20.33 -8.67 0.92
C ASP A 361 19.65 -7.49 1.61
N HIS A 362 18.35 -7.62 1.91
CA HIS A 362 17.58 -6.55 2.52
C HIS A 362 18.20 -6.13 3.85
N LYS A 363 18.30 -4.81 4.08
CA LYS A 363 19.05 -4.28 5.22
C LYS A 363 18.41 -4.61 6.58
N TYR A 364 17.09 -4.72 6.64
CA TYR A 364 16.33 -4.83 7.88
C TYR A 364 15.50 -6.11 7.96
N ASP A 365 15.06 -6.63 6.83
CA ASP A 365 14.23 -7.82 6.75
C ASP A 365 15.06 -9.05 6.36
N GLU A 366 14.62 -10.22 6.77
CA GLU A 366 15.26 -11.50 6.46
C GLU A 366 14.96 -11.96 5.02
N ILE A 367 15.15 -11.04 4.07
CA ILE A 367 14.92 -11.23 2.63
C ILE A 367 16.26 -11.08 1.92
N THR A 368 16.71 -12.15 1.27
CA THR A 368 17.98 -12.16 0.55
C THR A 368 17.84 -11.64 -0.88
N GLN A 369 18.95 -11.27 -1.50
CA GLN A 369 18.99 -10.97 -2.93
C GLN A 369 18.53 -12.18 -3.76
N LYS A 370 18.84 -13.39 -3.32
CA LYS A 370 18.38 -14.62 -3.97
C LYS A 370 16.85 -14.75 -3.92
N ASP A 371 16.21 -14.34 -2.85
CA ASP A 371 14.74 -14.35 -2.74
C ASP A 371 14.09 -13.39 -3.74
N PHE A 372 14.68 -12.21 -3.95
CA PHE A 372 14.22 -11.30 -4.99
C PHE A 372 14.30 -11.95 -6.37
N PHE A 373 15.44 -12.57 -6.74
CA PHE A 373 15.59 -13.21 -8.05
C PHE A 373 14.81 -14.53 -8.19
N ASN A 374 14.48 -15.20 -7.10
CA ASN A 374 13.54 -16.32 -7.10
C ASN A 374 12.11 -15.83 -7.46
N LEU A 375 11.64 -14.73 -6.86
CA LEU A 375 10.35 -14.12 -7.22
C LEU A 375 10.38 -13.54 -8.64
N PHE A 376 11.49 -12.90 -9.05
CA PHE A 376 11.72 -12.39 -10.40
C PHE A 376 11.57 -13.49 -11.45
N ASN A 377 12.00 -14.72 -11.16
CA ASN A 377 11.92 -15.87 -12.08
C ASN A 377 10.48 -16.13 -12.56
N PHE A 378 9.46 -15.97 -11.70
CA PHE A 378 8.05 -16.16 -12.06
C PHE A 378 7.58 -15.22 -13.17
N PHE A 379 8.20 -14.04 -13.29
CA PHE A 379 7.85 -13.02 -14.27
C PHE A 379 8.80 -12.92 -15.46
N ASN A 380 9.90 -13.70 -15.45
CA ASN A 380 10.97 -13.63 -16.48
C ASN A 380 10.70 -14.49 -17.71
N LYS A 381 9.65 -15.32 -17.70
CA LYS A 381 9.30 -16.28 -18.77
C LYS A 381 8.35 -15.69 -19.83
N LEU A 382 8.38 -14.38 -20.04
CA LEU A 382 7.56 -13.69 -21.02
C LEU A 382 8.38 -13.38 -22.27
N ASP A 383 7.83 -13.66 -23.45
CA ASP A 383 8.45 -13.25 -24.72
C ASP A 383 8.13 -11.77 -24.98
N GLU A 384 8.91 -10.90 -24.36
CA GLU A 384 8.79 -9.45 -24.50
C GLU A 384 10.11 -8.79 -24.89
N LYS A 385 10.00 -7.67 -25.60
CA LYS A 385 11.11 -6.80 -25.95
C LYS A 385 11.25 -5.69 -24.92
N GLY A 386 12.49 -5.25 -24.67
CA GLY A 386 12.76 -4.06 -23.85
C GLY A 386 12.41 -2.76 -24.57
N ILE A 387 12.36 -2.74 -25.90
CA ILE A 387 12.04 -1.56 -26.71
C ILE A 387 10.92 -1.93 -27.68
N ILE A 388 9.95 -1.05 -27.86
CA ILE A 388 8.88 -1.18 -28.85
C ILE A 388 8.89 0.01 -29.83
N GLY A 389 8.25 -0.16 -31.00
CA GLY A 389 8.04 0.93 -31.95
C GLY A 389 7.01 1.96 -31.46
N TYR A 390 7.02 3.17 -32.02
CA TYR A 390 6.15 4.30 -31.62
C TYR A 390 4.65 4.02 -31.66
N THR A 391 4.20 3.15 -32.57
CA THR A 391 2.81 2.77 -32.75
C THR A 391 2.54 1.32 -32.38
N GLU A 392 3.57 0.64 -31.86
CA GLU A 392 3.48 -0.77 -31.50
C GLU A 392 2.87 -0.92 -30.10
N ILE A 393 1.94 -1.86 -29.94
CA ILE A 393 1.50 -2.36 -28.65
C ILE A 393 2.38 -3.56 -28.30
N ALA A 394 3.01 -3.51 -27.13
CA ALA A 394 3.97 -4.54 -26.70
C ALA A 394 3.32 -5.93 -26.63
N SER A 395 4.02 -6.92 -27.19
CA SER A 395 3.64 -8.33 -27.05
C SER A 395 4.03 -8.88 -25.68
N PRO A 396 3.34 -9.93 -25.20
CA PRO A 396 2.14 -10.56 -25.74
C PRO A 396 0.90 -9.68 -25.61
N LYS A 397 -0.07 -9.86 -26.52
CA LYS A 397 -1.29 -9.09 -26.56
C LYS A 397 -2.46 -9.92 -27.10
N ILE A 398 -3.68 -9.54 -26.76
CA ILE A 398 -4.91 -10.09 -27.34
C ILE A 398 -5.65 -9.01 -28.13
N ASN A 399 -6.44 -9.45 -29.10
CA ASN A 399 -7.35 -8.58 -29.82
C ASN A 399 -8.75 -8.62 -29.19
N VAL A 400 -9.32 -7.43 -28.96
CA VAL A 400 -10.69 -7.23 -28.50
C VAL A 400 -11.48 -6.52 -29.58
N ASP A 401 -12.42 -7.20 -30.19
CA ASP A 401 -13.30 -6.73 -31.25
C ASP A 401 -14.78 -6.92 -30.90
N HIS A 402 -15.67 -6.46 -31.76
CA HIS A 402 -17.12 -6.57 -31.53
C HIS A 402 -17.62 -8.02 -31.49
N GLN A 403 -16.91 -8.98 -32.06
CA GLN A 403 -17.25 -10.40 -31.95
C GLN A 403 -16.90 -10.91 -30.53
N ALA A 404 -15.71 -10.58 -30.03
CA ALA A 404 -15.29 -10.93 -28.66
C ALA A 404 -16.28 -10.37 -27.62
N LEU A 405 -16.80 -9.15 -27.82
CA LEU A 405 -17.79 -8.55 -26.92
C LEU A 405 -19.09 -9.38 -26.83
N LYS A 406 -19.52 -9.98 -27.94
CA LYS A 406 -20.78 -10.74 -27.97
C LYS A 406 -20.70 -12.08 -27.25
N SER A 407 -19.55 -12.72 -27.23
CA SER A 407 -19.40 -14.11 -26.82
C SER A 407 -18.48 -14.32 -25.62
N GLU A 408 -17.42 -13.51 -25.47
CA GLU A 408 -16.35 -13.76 -24.52
C GLU A 408 -16.18 -12.66 -23.47
N LEU A 409 -16.46 -11.38 -23.85
CA LEU A 409 -16.22 -10.20 -23.01
C LEU A 409 -17.44 -9.24 -23.02
N PRO A 410 -18.65 -9.72 -22.67
CA PRO A 410 -19.90 -8.94 -22.81
C PRO A 410 -19.98 -7.71 -21.89
N PHE A 411 -19.12 -7.64 -20.87
CA PHE A 411 -19.05 -6.50 -19.93
C PHE A 411 -18.28 -5.30 -20.50
N LEU A 412 -17.53 -5.47 -21.60
CA LEU A 412 -16.79 -4.37 -22.22
C LEU A 412 -17.70 -3.50 -23.10
N ASN A 413 -17.38 -2.21 -23.13
CA ASN A 413 -18.09 -1.23 -23.96
C ASN A 413 -17.15 -0.68 -25.03
N LEU A 414 -17.14 -1.31 -26.22
CA LEU A 414 -16.36 -0.87 -27.37
C LEU A 414 -17.24 0.01 -28.27
N PRO A 415 -16.89 1.30 -28.47
CA PRO A 415 -17.62 2.17 -29.38
C PRO A 415 -17.60 1.64 -30.82
N ASP A 416 -18.70 1.82 -31.60
CA ASP A 416 -18.81 1.38 -33.00
C ASP A 416 -17.70 1.96 -33.91
N SER A 417 -17.17 3.13 -33.56
CA SER A 417 -16.08 3.78 -34.28
C SER A 417 -14.74 3.05 -34.13
N ILE A 418 -14.60 2.13 -33.16
CA ILE A 418 -13.39 1.38 -32.89
C ILE A 418 -13.64 -0.08 -33.31
N LYS A 419 -12.98 -0.53 -34.36
CA LYS A 419 -13.16 -1.91 -34.87
C LYS A 419 -12.57 -2.95 -33.94
N ASN A 420 -11.40 -2.67 -33.38
CA ASN A 420 -10.67 -3.54 -32.46
C ASN A 420 -9.71 -2.76 -31.60
N VAL A 421 -9.32 -3.36 -30.46
CA VAL A 421 -8.31 -2.85 -29.55
C VAL A 421 -7.33 -3.99 -29.21
N GLU A 422 -6.04 -3.74 -29.35
CA GLU A 422 -5.01 -4.65 -28.88
C GLU A 422 -4.67 -4.33 -27.41
N VAL A 423 -4.74 -5.34 -26.54
CA VAL A 423 -4.52 -5.21 -25.10
C VAL A 423 -3.35 -6.09 -24.70
N MET A 424 -2.39 -5.51 -23.98
CA MET A 424 -1.24 -6.25 -23.46
C MET A 424 -1.68 -7.22 -22.35
N VAL A 425 -1.22 -8.47 -22.45
CA VAL A 425 -1.51 -9.54 -21.51
C VAL A 425 -0.24 -10.32 -21.19
N MET A 426 -0.34 -11.26 -20.25
CA MET A 426 0.72 -12.27 -20.08
C MET A 426 0.48 -13.46 -21.01
N LYS A 427 1.57 -14.09 -21.41
CA LYS A 427 1.60 -15.39 -22.07
C LYS A 427 2.96 -16.00 -21.76
N GLU A 428 2.96 -16.96 -20.86
CA GLU A 428 4.20 -17.65 -20.50
C GLU A 428 4.68 -18.53 -21.64
N VAL A 429 6.00 -18.55 -21.85
CA VAL A 429 6.67 -19.39 -22.85
C VAL A 429 7.67 -20.27 -22.11
N GLU A 430 7.58 -21.57 -22.35
CA GLU A 430 8.49 -22.55 -21.77
C GLU A 430 9.94 -22.30 -22.27
N ASP A 431 10.90 -22.49 -21.36
CA ASP A 431 12.35 -22.51 -21.62
C ASP A 431 12.97 -21.31 -22.35
N ILE A 432 12.32 -20.16 -22.29
CA ILE A 432 12.81 -18.98 -23.00
C ILE A 432 14.08 -18.41 -22.38
N ARG A 433 14.20 -18.43 -21.05
CA ARG A 433 15.33 -17.84 -20.30
C ARG A 433 15.56 -18.52 -18.99
N LYS A 434 16.84 -18.72 -18.69
CA LYS A 434 17.29 -18.98 -17.32
C LYS A 434 17.38 -17.65 -16.56
N THR A 435 17.09 -17.69 -15.27
CA THR A 435 17.23 -16.55 -14.39
C THR A 435 18.43 -16.74 -13.50
N TYR A 436 19.32 -15.76 -13.50
CA TYR A 436 20.50 -15.74 -12.64
C TYR A 436 20.41 -14.57 -11.67
N LEU A 437 21.05 -14.72 -10.52
CA LEU A 437 21.28 -13.61 -9.63
C LEU A 437 22.18 -12.59 -10.35
N LEU A 438 21.80 -11.31 -10.34
CA LEU A 438 22.52 -10.22 -10.97
C LEU A 438 23.38 -9.49 -9.93
N ASN A 439 24.67 -9.38 -10.17
CA ASN A 439 25.57 -8.64 -9.29
C ASN A 439 25.11 -7.17 -9.20
N ARG A 440 24.79 -6.71 -7.99
CA ARG A 440 24.21 -5.38 -7.73
C ARG A 440 22.97 -5.06 -8.56
N GLY A 441 22.22 -6.08 -8.99
CA GLY A 441 21.03 -5.92 -9.81
C GLY A 441 21.26 -5.45 -11.24
N SER A 442 22.52 -5.45 -11.74
CA SER A 442 22.87 -4.97 -13.07
C SER A 442 22.57 -6.02 -14.13
N TYR A 443 21.84 -5.65 -15.18
CA TYR A 443 21.38 -6.53 -16.25
C TYR A 443 22.53 -7.23 -17.00
N ASP A 444 23.71 -6.61 -17.06
CA ASP A 444 24.91 -7.05 -17.77
C ASP A 444 25.90 -7.82 -16.88
N ALA A 445 25.56 -8.05 -15.61
CA ALA A 445 26.42 -8.71 -14.65
C ALA A 445 25.76 -9.95 -13.99
N PRO A 446 25.31 -10.96 -14.79
CA PRO A 446 24.80 -12.20 -14.23
C PRO A 446 25.91 -12.97 -13.50
N THR A 447 25.55 -13.58 -12.36
CA THR A 447 26.43 -14.51 -11.64
C THR A 447 26.23 -15.94 -12.14
N ASP A 448 26.95 -16.90 -11.56
CA ASP A 448 26.77 -18.33 -11.79
C ASP A 448 25.62 -18.95 -10.98
N ILE A 449 24.96 -18.17 -10.13
CA ILE A 449 23.86 -18.63 -9.28
C ILE A 449 22.55 -18.58 -10.07
N GLU A 450 22.08 -19.73 -10.52
CA GLU A 450 20.77 -19.88 -11.16
C GLU A 450 19.66 -19.87 -10.11
N THR A 451 18.53 -19.22 -10.41
CA THR A 451 17.33 -19.17 -9.56
C THR A 451 16.16 -19.89 -10.26
N SER A 452 15.29 -20.51 -9.50
CA SER A 452 14.31 -21.45 -10.03
C SER A 452 12.87 -21.22 -9.57
N GLY A 453 12.48 -19.98 -9.27
CA GLY A 453 11.14 -19.68 -8.76
C GLY A 453 10.91 -20.25 -7.36
N SER A 454 10.90 -19.38 -6.36
CA SER A 454 10.61 -19.68 -4.97
C SER A 454 10.22 -18.39 -4.25
N MET A 455 9.81 -18.51 -2.99
CA MET A 455 9.46 -17.39 -2.13
C MET A 455 10.34 -17.38 -0.88
N PRO A 456 10.49 -16.25 -0.17
CA PRO A 456 11.26 -16.19 1.06
C PRO A 456 10.73 -17.21 2.09
N ALA A 457 11.59 -18.13 2.52
CA ALA A 457 11.23 -19.19 3.47
C ALA A 457 10.82 -18.64 4.85
N VAL A 458 11.30 -17.43 5.20
CA VAL A 458 10.91 -16.73 6.43
C VAL A 458 9.42 -16.39 6.44
N VAL A 459 8.81 -16.18 5.28
CA VAL A 459 7.35 -15.94 5.16
C VAL A 459 6.61 -17.28 5.18
N LEU A 460 6.91 -18.13 4.21
CA LEU A 460 6.37 -19.48 4.07
C LEU A 460 7.20 -20.22 3.04
N GLU A 461 7.65 -21.42 3.36
CA GLU A 461 8.37 -22.26 2.43
C GLU A 461 7.52 -22.55 1.16
N PHE A 462 8.14 -22.45 -0.02
CA PHE A 462 7.46 -22.75 -1.28
C PHE A 462 7.35 -24.27 -1.45
N ASP A 463 6.11 -24.78 -1.48
CA ASP A 463 5.85 -26.21 -1.55
C ASP A 463 6.45 -26.81 -2.83
N ALA A 464 7.21 -27.89 -2.69
CA ALA A 464 7.86 -28.59 -3.81
C ALA A 464 6.85 -29.21 -4.82
N GLY A 465 5.60 -29.40 -4.41
CA GLY A 465 4.51 -29.88 -5.28
C GLY A 465 3.91 -28.79 -6.17
N LEU A 466 4.20 -27.51 -5.91
CA LEU A 466 3.71 -26.41 -6.74
C LEU A 466 4.58 -26.22 -8.00
N GLU A 467 3.93 -25.92 -9.11
CA GLU A 467 4.64 -25.55 -10.33
C GLU A 467 5.41 -24.24 -10.13
N LYS A 468 6.64 -24.21 -10.64
CA LYS A 468 7.50 -23.00 -10.56
C LYS A 468 7.15 -21.99 -11.66
N ASN A 469 5.89 -21.58 -11.68
CA ASN A 469 5.31 -20.58 -12.56
C ASN A 469 4.36 -19.64 -11.77
N ARG A 470 3.72 -18.69 -12.45
CA ARG A 470 2.83 -17.72 -11.82
C ARG A 470 1.56 -18.33 -11.21
N LEU A 471 1.12 -19.50 -11.71
CA LEU A 471 0.00 -20.22 -11.13
C LEU A 471 0.38 -20.86 -9.78
N GLY A 472 1.54 -21.50 -9.70
CA GLY A 472 2.07 -21.99 -8.42
C GLY A 472 2.34 -20.85 -7.42
N LEU A 473 2.80 -19.67 -7.89
CA LEU A 473 2.91 -18.47 -7.05
C LEU A 473 1.56 -18.06 -6.48
N SER A 474 0.49 -18.03 -7.28
CA SER A 474 -0.85 -17.68 -6.77
C SER A 474 -1.36 -18.71 -5.76
N GLN A 475 -1.15 -19.99 -5.99
CA GLN A 475 -1.50 -21.06 -5.05
C GLN A 475 -0.73 -20.93 -3.73
N TRP A 476 0.52 -20.51 -3.76
CA TRP A 476 1.31 -20.20 -2.57
C TRP A 476 0.76 -18.98 -1.82
N LEU A 477 0.37 -17.91 -2.53
CA LEU A 477 -0.24 -16.72 -1.93
C LEU A 477 -1.52 -17.06 -1.13
N PHE A 478 -2.36 -17.92 -1.67
CA PHE A 478 -3.64 -18.31 -1.05
C PHE A 478 -3.56 -19.59 -0.21
N ASN A 479 -2.36 -20.06 0.10
CA ASN A 479 -2.18 -21.11 1.09
C ASN A 479 -2.67 -20.59 2.47
N LYS A 480 -3.50 -21.37 3.16
CA LYS A 480 -4.06 -21.00 4.48
C LYS A 480 -3.00 -20.71 5.55
N LYS A 481 -1.77 -21.18 5.35
CA LYS A 481 -0.62 -20.90 6.23
C LYS A 481 0.12 -19.62 5.84
N ASN A 482 -0.21 -18.98 4.70
CA ASN A 482 0.44 -17.74 4.30
C ASN A 482 0.08 -16.63 5.29
N PRO A 483 1.05 -16.04 5.99
CA PRO A 483 0.76 -15.09 7.06
C PRO A 483 0.40 -13.69 6.58
N LEU A 484 0.68 -13.36 5.30
CA LEU A 484 0.64 -11.98 4.79
C LEU A 484 -0.57 -11.71 3.90
N THR A 485 -0.87 -12.56 2.93
CA THR A 485 -1.82 -12.24 1.84
C THR A 485 -3.18 -11.76 2.36
N ALA A 486 -3.78 -12.49 3.29
CA ALA A 486 -5.08 -12.12 3.87
C ALA A 486 -4.98 -10.82 4.70
N ARG A 487 -3.95 -10.70 5.54
CA ARG A 487 -3.73 -9.48 6.36
C ARG A 487 -3.55 -8.24 5.49
N VAL A 488 -2.77 -8.34 4.41
CA VAL A 488 -2.54 -7.21 3.50
C VAL A 488 -3.82 -6.82 2.77
N ALA A 489 -4.61 -7.80 2.31
CA ALA A 489 -5.88 -7.56 1.66
C ALA A 489 -6.87 -6.84 2.61
N VAL A 490 -7.11 -7.37 3.80
CA VAL A 490 -8.05 -6.76 4.76
C VAL A 490 -7.56 -5.42 5.26
N ASN A 491 -6.24 -5.23 5.42
CA ASN A 491 -5.66 -3.95 5.83
C ASN A 491 -5.88 -2.86 4.78
N ARG A 492 -5.77 -3.18 3.48
CA ARG A 492 -6.05 -2.23 2.39
C ARG A 492 -7.53 -1.88 2.31
N LEU A 493 -8.42 -2.86 2.46
CA LEU A 493 -9.86 -2.61 2.55
C LEU A 493 -10.17 -1.74 3.76
N TRP A 494 -9.62 -2.05 4.93
CA TRP A 494 -9.78 -1.22 6.13
C TRP A 494 -9.32 0.22 5.91
N GLN A 495 -8.15 0.41 5.31
CA GLN A 495 -7.60 1.73 4.97
C GLN A 495 -8.56 2.56 4.11
N GLN A 496 -9.26 1.94 3.17
CA GLN A 496 -10.21 2.63 2.30
C GLN A 496 -11.36 3.26 3.09
N PHE A 497 -11.82 2.62 4.17
CA PHE A 497 -12.94 3.08 4.99
C PHE A 497 -12.51 3.99 6.15
N PHE A 498 -11.33 3.78 6.71
CA PHE A 498 -10.85 4.52 7.88
C PHE A 498 -9.69 5.50 7.57
N GLY A 499 -9.23 5.57 6.32
CA GLY A 499 -8.15 6.46 5.88
C GLY A 499 -6.74 6.00 6.25
N SER A 500 -6.62 5.16 7.28
CA SER A 500 -5.38 4.48 7.67
C SER A 500 -5.65 2.99 7.85
N GLY A 501 -4.72 2.16 7.44
CA GLY A 501 -4.77 0.74 7.75
C GLY A 501 -4.61 0.47 9.25
N ILE A 502 -4.97 -0.73 9.70
CA ILE A 502 -4.60 -1.24 11.02
C ILE A 502 -3.07 -1.25 11.13
N VAL A 503 -2.39 -1.64 10.06
CA VAL A 503 -0.98 -1.35 9.79
C VAL A 503 -0.93 -0.11 8.89
N ALA A 504 -0.45 1.01 9.40
CA ALA A 504 -0.50 2.29 8.69
C ALA A 504 0.38 2.29 7.41
N THR A 505 1.47 1.52 7.41
CA THR A 505 2.34 1.30 6.25
C THR A 505 1.83 0.14 5.40
N SER A 506 0.73 0.32 4.68
CA SER A 506 0.03 -0.77 3.94
C SER A 506 0.87 -1.48 2.87
N SER A 507 2.00 -0.92 2.48
CA SER A 507 2.95 -1.52 1.52
C SER A 507 4.21 -2.08 2.18
N ASP A 508 4.29 -2.00 3.52
CA ASP A 508 5.44 -2.47 4.30
C ASP A 508 4.98 -3.03 5.64
N PHE A 509 4.97 -4.36 5.73
CA PHE A 509 4.69 -5.16 6.92
C PHE A 509 5.98 -5.70 7.56
N GLY A 510 7.14 -5.36 6.99
CA GLY A 510 8.45 -5.74 7.50
C GLY A 510 8.90 -4.93 8.71
N ASN A 511 10.17 -5.07 9.05
CA ASN A 511 10.77 -4.42 10.23
C ASN A 511 10.78 -2.88 10.18
N GLN A 512 10.62 -2.27 9.00
CA GLN A 512 10.53 -0.81 8.83
C GLN A 512 9.08 -0.32 8.83
N GLY A 513 8.12 -1.23 8.74
CA GLY A 513 6.70 -0.94 8.79
C GLY A 513 6.24 -0.57 10.21
N THR A 514 5.06 0.03 10.29
CA THR A 514 4.41 0.30 11.57
C THR A 514 3.81 -0.98 12.16
N LEU A 515 3.84 -1.09 13.47
CA LEU A 515 3.11 -2.15 14.15
C LEU A 515 1.59 -1.97 13.95
N PRO A 516 0.81 -3.06 13.92
CA PRO A 516 -0.64 -2.99 13.87
C PRO A 516 -1.20 -2.34 15.15
N SER A 517 -2.12 -1.39 15.00
CA SER A 517 -2.80 -0.75 16.14
C SER A 517 -3.70 -1.72 16.91
N HIS A 518 -4.26 -2.71 16.21
CA HIS A 518 -5.15 -3.75 16.72
C HIS A 518 -4.77 -5.11 16.10
N PRO A 519 -3.71 -5.77 16.60
CA PRO A 519 -3.18 -6.98 15.98
C PRO A 519 -4.22 -8.13 15.96
N GLU A 520 -4.96 -8.34 17.04
CA GLU A 520 -5.97 -9.39 17.13
C GLU A 520 -7.14 -9.14 16.17
N LEU A 521 -7.54 -7.88 15.96
CA LEU A 521 -8.55 -7.52 14.97
C LEU A 521 -8.06 -7.79 13.55
N LEU A 522 -6.80 -7.45 13.24
CA LEU A 522 -6.22 -7.72 11.93
C LEU A 522 -6.24 -9.21 11.62
N ASP A 523 -5.86 -10.03 12.58
CA ASP A 523 -5.85 -11.48 12.47
C ASP A 523 -7.27 -12.05 12.36
N TRP A 524 -8.20 -11.56 13.19
CA TRP A 524 -9.59 -11.98 13.14
C TRP A 524 -10.22 -11.67 11.77
N LEU A 525 -9.98 -10.47 11.23
CA LEU A 525 -10.44 -10.09 9.89
C LEU A 525 -9.81 -10.96 8.80
N ALA A 526 -8.50 -11.20 8.88
CA ALA A 526 -7.77 -12.00 7.90
C ALA A 526 -8.28 -13.45 7.85
N VAL A 527 -8.44 -14.09 9.02
CA VAL A 527 -8.94 -15.47 9.08
C VAL A 527 -10.43 -15.54 8.68
N THR A 528 -11.24 -14.58 9.12
CA THR A 528 -12.66 -14.49 8.73
C THR A 528 -12.78 -14.37 7.21
N PHE A 529 -11.96 -13.52 6.57
CA PHE A 529 -11.96 -13.35 5.13
C PHE A 529 -11.61 -14.64 4.37
N MET A 530 -10.64 -15.41 4.88
CA MET A 530 -10.29 -16.72 4.32
C MET A 530 -11.40 -17.76 4.51
N GLU A 531 -12.06 -17.77 5.67
CA GLU A 531 -13.13 -18.71 6.01
C GLU A 531 -14.45 -18.44 5.27
N GLU A 532 -14.66 -17.21 4.85
CA GLU A 532 -15.83 -16.74 4.11
C GLU A 532 -15.54 -16.63 2.60
N ASP A 533 -14.73 -17.57 2.08
CA ASP A 533 -14.44 -17.75 0.65
C ASP A 533 -13.95 -16.47 -0.06
N TRP A 534 -13.19 -15.63 0.66
CA TRP A 534 -12.59 -14.40 0.15
C TRP A 534 -13.63 -13.40 -0.42
N ASP A 535 -14.85 -13.37 0.14
CA ASP A 535 -15.94 -12.50 -0.27
C ASP A 535 -15.70 -11.05 0.15
N VAL A 536 -15.33 -10.21 -0.83
CA VAL A 536 -15.01 -8.79 -0.60
C VAL A 536 -16.23 -8.00 -0.15
N LYS A 537 -17.41 -8.19 -0.79
CA LYS A 537 -18.62 -7.44 -0.43
C LYS A 537 -19.11 -7.79 0.98
N HIS A 538 -19.00 -9.07 1.34
CA HIS A 538 -19.38 -9.52 2.67
C HIS A 538 -18.48 -8.91 3.76
N LEU A 539 -17.16 -8.90 3.55
CA LEU A 539 -16.20 -8.26 4.45
C LEU A 539 -16.47 -6.75 4.58
N ILE A 540 -16.69 -6.06 3.46
CA ILE A 540 -17.04 -4.63 3.46
C ILE A 540 -18.34 -4.40 4.22
N LYS A 541 -19.38 -5.21 4.01
CA LYS A 541 -20.63 -5.12 4.76
C LYS A 541 -20.40 -5.23 6.27
N LYS A 542 -19.57 -6.19 6.73
CA LYS A 542 -19.20 -6.29 8.16
C LYS A 542 -18.56 -5.01 8.69
N ILE A 543 -17.65 -4.40 7.92
CA ILE A 543 -16.97 -3.17 8.30
C ILE A 543 -17.97 -2.01 8.42
N VAL A 544 -18.77 -1.76 7.39
CA VAL A 544 -19.66 -0.58 7.37
C VAL A 544 -20.89 -0.70 8.29
N MET A 545 -21.26 -1.94 8.66
CA MET A 545 -22.33 -2.21 9.63
C MET A 545 -21.87 -2.06 11.09
N SER A 546 -20.55 -2.06 11.36
CA SER A 546 -20.02 -1.92 12.72
C SER A 546 -20.33 -0.58 13.37
N SER A 547 -20.45 -0.57 14.69
CA SER A 547 -20.55 0.66 15.47
C SER A 547 -19.33 1.54 15.29
N THR A 548 -18.15 0.94 15.11
CA THR A 548 -16.89 1.61 14.82
C THR A 548 -16.99 2.49 13.57
N TYR A 549 -17.53 1.98 12.46
CA TYR A 549 -17.72 2.75 11.24
C TYR A 549 -18.83 3.82 11.40
N ARG A 550 -19.88 3.50 12.14
CA ARG A 550 -21.05 4.38 12.33
C ARG A 550 -20.81 5.52 13.32
N GLN A 551 -19.66 5.56 13.99
CA GLN A 551 -19.31 6.63 14.94
C GLN A 551 -19.36 8.03 14.33
N SER A 552 -19.66 9.00 15.21
CA SER A 552 -19.49 10.42 14.92
C SER A 552 -18.00 10.79 14.76
N SER A 553 -17.71 11.76 13.89
CA SER A 553 -16.37 12.36 13.73
C SER A 553 -16.09 13.53 14.67
N LYS A 554 -16.99 13.79 15.65
CA LYS A 554 -16.81 14.86 16.63
C LYS A 554 -15.96 14.35 17.78
N SER A 555 -14.73 14.89 17.93
CA SER A 555 -13.82 14.56 19.03
C SER A 555 -13.90 15.58 20.16
N SER A 556 -13.76 15.10 21.40
CA SER A 556 -13.55 15.93 22.58
C SER A 556 -12.09 16.37 22.70
N LYS A 557 -11.82 17.41 23.52
CA LYS A 557 -10.43 17.83 23.79
C LYS A 557 -9.61 16.71 24.42
N SER A 558 -10.18 15.93 25.33
CA SER A 558 -9.52 14.79 25.98
C SER A 558 -9.12 13.71 24.96
N GLN A 559 -10.01 13.33 24.05
CA GLN A 559 -9.69 12.37 22.98
C GLN A 559 -8.55 12.85 22.09
N LEU A 560 -8.55 14.14 21.70
CA LEU A 560 -7.47 14.73 20.90
C LEU A 560 -6.13 14.76 21.65
N THR A 561 -6.13 14.93 22.96
CA THR A 561 -4.92 14.93 23.78
C THR A 561 -4.36 13.51 23.96
N LEU A 562 -5.22 12.55 24.30
CA LEU A 562 -4.81 11.16 24.56
C LEU A 562 -4.53 10.35 23.28
N ASN A 563 -5.22 10.69 22.20
CA ASN A 563 -5.10 9.97 20.92
C ASN A 563 -5.10 10.95 19.73
N PRO A 564 -4.05 11.78 19.56
CA PRO A 564 -4.03 12.84 18.57
C PRO A 564 -4.11 12.35 17.12
N LYS A 565 -3.61 11.14 16.85
CA LYS A 565 -3.70 10.48 15.52
C LYS A 565 -4.97 9.65 15.35
N ASN A 566 -5.80 9.56 16.37
CA ASN A 566 -6.97 8.68 16.41
C ASN A 566 -6.66 7.21 16.03
N SER A 567 -5.47 6.73 16.36
CA SER A 567 -5.01 5.38 16.02
C SER A 567 -5.86 4.28 16.63
N TYR A 568 -6.56 4.58 17.75
CA TYR A 568 -7.43 3.65 18.46
C TYR A 568 -8.92 3.82 18.10
N LEU A 569 -9.26 4.67 17.10
CA LEU A 569 -10.60 4.84 16.56
C LEU A 569 -11.67 5.20 17.62
N SER A 570 -11.35 6.11 18.55
CA SER A 570 -12.31 6.63 19.53
C SER A 570 -13.40 7.52 18.90
N VAL A 571 -13.18 7.98 17.68
CA VAL A 571 -14.12 8.68 16.80
C VAL A 571 -13.94 8.18 15.36
N PHE A 572 -14.92 8.37 14.50
CA PHE A 572 -14.71 8.11 13.06
C PHE A 572 -13.70 9.12 12.49
N PRO A 573 -12.69 8.67 11.74
CA PRO A 573 -11.67 9.59 11.17
C PRO A 573 -12.29 10.54 10.14
N ARG A 574 -11.81 11.78 10.14
CA ARG A 574 -12.16 12.75 9.09
C ARG A 574 -11.23 12.56 7.91
N GLN A 575 -11.78 12.11 6.80
CA GLN A 575 -11.04 11.94 5.56
C GLN A 575 -11.33 13.09 4.59
N LYS A 576 -10.32 13.48 3.83
CA LYS A 576 -10.49 14.35 2.65
C LYS A 576 -10.96 13.49 1.48
N LEU A 577 -11.89 13.99 0.70
CA LEU A 577 -12.22 13.39 -0.59
C LEU A 577 -10.99 13.45 -1.51
N THR A 578 -10.80 12.45 -2.35
CA THR A 578 -9.79 12.51 -3.41
C THR A 578 -10.14 13.60 -4.44
N ALA A 579 -9.16 14.02 -5.24
CA ALA A 579 -9.40 15.03 -6.28
C ALA A 579 -10.48 14.57 -7.27
N GLU A 580 -10.47 13.28 -7.61
CA GLU A 580 -11.46 12.63 -8.45
C GLU A 580 -12.88 12.72 -7.84
N MET A 581 -12.99 12.37 -6.56
CA MET A 581 -14.28 12.47 -5.84
C MET A 581 -14.78 13.90 -5.75
N VAL A 582 -13.89 14.89 -5.54
CA VAL A 582 -14.27 16.32 -5.53
C VAL A 582 -14.82 16.72 -6.89
N ARG A 583 -14.10 16.38 -7.98
CA ARG A 583 -14.57 16.67 -9.34
C ARG A 583 -15.90 15.99 -9.65
N ASP A 584 -16.02 14.70 -9.33
CA ASP A 584 -17.23 13.92 -9.59
C ASP A 584 -18.42 14.46 -8.78
N ASN A 585 -18.22 14.85 -7.53
CA ASN A 585 -19.23 15.51 -6.71
C ASN A 585 -19.70 16.83 -7.33
N VAL A 586 -18.80 17.65 -7.87
CA VAL A 586 -19.15 18.90 -8.55
C VAL A 586 -19.97 18.62 -9.82
N LEU A 587 -19.58 17.60 -10.60
CA LEU A 587 -20.31 17.22 -11.81
C LEU A 587 -21.73 16.73 -11.49
N VAL A 588 -21.90 15.93 -10.44
CA VAL A 588 -23.22 15.46 -10.00
C VAL A 588 -24.08 16.64 -9.51
N SER A 589 -23.50 17.50 -8.64
CA SER A 589 -24.23 18.65 -8.06
C SER A 589 -24.62 19.72 -9.10
N SER A 590 -23.90 19.78 -10.23
CA SER A 590 -24.20 20.70 -11.35
C SER A 590 -25.02 20.06 -12.46
N GLU A 591 -25.47 18.81 -12.30
CA GLU A 591 -26.24 18.03 -13.31
C GLU A 591 -25.48 17.80 -14.62
N LEU A 592 -24.17 17.99 -14.64
CA LEU A 592 -23.30 17.75 -15.80
C LEU A 592 -22.77 16.31 -15.88
N PHE A 593 -22.95 15.52 -14.83
CA PHE A 593 -22.40 14.18 -14.75
C PHE A 593 -22.95 13.23 -15.81
N VAL A 594 -22.06 12.65 -16.60
CA VAL A 594 -22.40 11.62 -17.58
C VAL A 594 -22.13 10.23 -16.99
N ASN A 595 -23.18 9.55 -16.59
CA ASN A 595 -23.13 8.20 -16.02
C ASN A 595 -23.02 7.16 -17.16
N LYS A 596 -21.78 6.95 -17.63
CA LYS A 596 -21.45 5.92 -18.63
C LYS A 596 -20.31 5.06 -18.10
N ILE A 597 -20.57 3.79 -17.84
CA ILE A 597 -19.60 2.84 -17.31
C ILE A 597 -18.77 2.24 -18.46
N GLY A 598 -17.45 2.09 -18.22
CA GLY A 598 -16.52 1.43 -19.12
C GLY A 598 -16.21 2.18 -20.41
N GLY A 599 -15.46 1.54 -21.28
CA GLY A 599 -15.02 2.09 -22.57
C GLY A 599 -13.77 2.99 -22.48
N PRO A 600 -13.31 3.53 -23.61
CA PRO A 600 -12.10 4.31 -23.70
C PRO A 600 -12.04 5.50 -22.74
N SER A 601 -10.82 5.84 -22.31
CA SER A 601 -10.56 7.01 -21.49
C SER A 601 -10.90 8.31 -22.21
N VAL A 602 -11.32 9.32 -21.46
CA VAL A 602 -11.78 10.62 -21.95
C VAL A 602 -10.87 11.75 -21.50
N ARG A 603 -10.86 12.84 -22.25
CA ARG A 603 -10.06 14.04 -21.94
C ARG A 603 -10.98 15.18 -21.50
N PRO A 604 -11.11 15.44 -20.19
CA PRO A 604 -11.85 16.58 -19.68
C PRO A 604 -11.17 17.90 -20.05
N TYR A 605 -11.80 19.03 -19.75
CA TYR A 605 -11.18 20.34 -19.95
C TYR A 605 -9.89 20.46 -19.11
N GLN A 606 -8.85 20.98 -19.74
CA GLN A 606 -7.62 21.40 -19.10
C GLN A 606 -7.20 22.80 -19.59
N PRO A 607 -6.50 23.61 -18.77
CA PRO A 607 -5.93 24.87 -19.20
C PRO A 607 -5.06 24.71 -20.46
N ALA A 608 -5.15 25.67 -21.37
CA ALA A 608 -4.34 25.64 -22.59
C ALA A 608 -2.84 25.73 -22.29
N GLY A 609 -2.05 24.91 -22.96
CA GLY A 609 -0.58 24.96 -22.87
C GLY A 609 0.05 24.04 -21.82
N LEU A 610 -0.73 23.46 -20.90
CA LEU A 610 -0.21 22.61 -19.81
C LEU A 610 0.71 21.50 -20.32
N TRP A 611 0.25 20.70 -21.29
CA TRP A 611 1.07 19.63 -21.87
C TRP A 611 2.29 20.16 -22.65
N LYS A 612 2.14 21.33 -23.28
CA LYS A 612 3.23 21.98 -24.02
C LYS A 612 4.36 22.42 -23.11
N GLU A 613 4.06 22.98 -21.94
CA GLU A 613 5.05 23.40 -20.95
C GLU A 613 5.87 22.21 -20.44
N LEU A 614 5.20 21.12 -20.08
CA LEU A 614 5.85 19.91 -19.53
C LEU A 614 6.64 19.11 -20.58
N THR A 615 6.37 19.29 -21.88
CA THR A 615 7.04 18.58 -22.97
C THR A 615 8.12 19.41 -23.71
N GLY A 616 8.60 20.50 -23.11
CA GLY A 616 9.67 21.32 -23.70
C GLY A 616 9.31 22.09 -24.97
N GLY A 617 8.03 22.36 -25.19
CA GLY A 617 7.56 23.25 -26.26
C GLY A 617 7.56 22.64 -27.68
N SER A 618 8.04 21.44 -27.91
CA SER A 618 8.03 20.78 -29.22
C SER A 618 6.60 20.41 -29.66
N THR A 619 6.16 20.89 -30.80
CA THR A 619 4.82 20.66 -31.35
C THR A 619 4.73 19.48 -32.32
N SER A 620 5.85 18.85 -32.66
CA SER A 620 5.94 17.84 -33.72
C SER A 620 5.32 16.48 -33.38
N ASN A 621 5.00 16.24 -32.11
CA ASN A 621 4.43 14.98 -31.67
C ASN A 621 2.94 15.15 -31.35
N ALA A 622 2.06 14.39 -32.02
CA ALA A 622 0.62 14.44 -31.81
C ALA A 622 0.18 14.21 -30.35
N LEU A 623 0.99 13.48 -29.57
CA LEU A 623 0.75 13.19 -28.16
C LEU A 623 1.03 14.37 -27.21
N LYS A 624 1.66 15.43 -27.72
CA LYS A 624 1.88 16.70 -26.99
C LYS A 624 0.68 17.64 -27.11
N ARG A 625 -0.29 17.30 -27.96
CA ARG A 625 -1.51 18.08 -28.17
C ARG A 625 -2.66 17.48 -27.39
N TYR A 626 -3.12 18.22 -26.39
CA TYR A 626 -4.35 17.87 -25.67
C TYR A 626 -5.58 18.29 -26.47
N VAL A 627 -6.49 17.34 -26.75
CA VAL A 627 -7.76 17.62 -27.40
C VAL A 627 -8.88 17.18 -26.47
N VAL A 628 -9.69 18.14 -25.99
CA VAL A 628 -10.81 17.88 -25.11
C VAL A 628 -11.84 16.96 -25.81
N SER A 629 -12.33 15.96 -25.10
CA SER A 629 -13.42 15.10 -25.57
C SER A 629 -14.68 15.91 -25.79
N LYS A 630 -15.54 15.47 -26.74
CA LYS A 630 -16.77 16.14 -27.15
C LYS A 630 -18.01 15.33 -26.72
N ASP A 631 -19.19 15.85 -27.03
CA ASP A 631 -20.49 15.18 -26.89
C ASP A 631 -20.79 14.75 -25.42
N GLY A 632 -20.42 15.60 -24.47
CA GLY A 632 -20.63 15.35 -23.05
C GLY A 632 -19.61 14.40 -22.42
N ASN A 633 -18.81 13.64 -23.19
CA ASN A 633 -17.87 12.67 -22.66
C ASN A 633 -16.81 13.28 -21.73
N GLN A 634 -16.50 14.57 -21.86
CA GLN A 634 -15.60 15.29 -20.95
C GLN A 634 -16.14 15.38 -19.49
N HIS A 635 -17.43 15.10 -19.29
CA HIS A 635 -18.09 15.12 -17.98
C HIS A 635 -18.31 13.72 -17.39
N ARG A 636 -17.70 12.69 -17.96
CA ARG A 636 -17.70 11.35 -17.38
C ARG A 636 -16.95 11.33 -16.05
N ARG A 637 -17.20 10.28 -15.27
CA ARG A 637 -16.53 10.00 -13.99
C ARG A 637 -15.01 10.09 -14.11
N SER A 638 -14.34 10.62 -13.11
CA SER A 638 -12.90 10.86 -13.09
C SER A 638 -12.07 9.59 -13.27
N LEU A 639 -12.58 8.42 -12.88
CA LEU A 639 -11.98 7.12 -13.18
C LEU A 639 -11.67 6.90 -14.67
N TYR A 640 -12.44 7.52 -15.55
CA TYR A 640 -12.27 7.43 -17.01
C TYR A 640 -11.44 8.56 -17.60
N THR A 641 -10.91 9.48 -16.79
CA THR A 641 -10.01 10.53 -17.27
C THR A 641 -8.74 9.90 -17.82
N PHE A 642 -8.30 10.37 -18.99
CA PHE A 642 -7.08 9.90 -19.64
C PHE A 642 -5.86 10.20 -18.77
N TRP A 643 -5.23 9.13 -18.30
CA TRP A 643 -4.08 9.19 -17.41
C TRP A 643 -2.76 9.11 -18.18
N LYS A 644 -2.12 10.27 -18.39
CA LYS A 644 -0.78 10.35 -18.96
C LYS A 644 0.27 10.34 -17.87
N ARG A 645 1.26 9.44 -17.95
CA ARG A 645 2.26 9.26 -16.87
C ARG A 645 3.12 10.50 -16.65
N THR A 646 3.57 11.14 -17.72
CA THR A 646 4.42 12.34 -17.63
C THR A 646 3.63 13.60 -17.29
N VAL A 647 2.32 13.60 -17.49
CA VAL A 647 1.42 14.73 -17.23
C VAL A 647 0.10 14.17 -16.68
N PRO A 648 0.04 13.75 -15.42
CA PRO A 648 -1.18 13.21 -14.82
C PRO A 648 -2.29 14.28 -14.82
N PRO A 649 -3.57 13.85 -14.87
CA PRO A 649 -4.72 14.78 -14.93
C PRO A 649 -4.87 15.63 -13.70
#